data_a9e01301d5d7cfd0ad7fd459ecd049e4
#
_entry.id   a9e01301d5d7cfd0ad7fd459ecd049e4
#
_cell.length_a   1.000
_cell.length_b   1.000
_cell.length_c   1.000
_cell.angle_alpha   90.00
_cell.angle_beta   90.00
_cell.angle_gamma   90.00
#
_symmetry.space_group_name_H-M   'P 1'
#
loop_
_entity.id
_entity.type
_entity.pdbx_description
1 polymer ?
#
loop_
_entity_poly.entity_id
_entity_poly.type
_entity_poly.pdbx_seq_one_letter_code
_entity_poly.pdbx_strand_id
1 'polypeptide(L)'
;CTKQLATLTTDENGNTDVIEVTAGTVYIKELSAPAGYNVDKTVYPLTIKAGETATLKVSDTPKVTDTLIELFKIDMETQKDNPQGNASLAGAEFTWKYYAGFYNKDNLPAEATRTWVTKTIAETDSDGTTHYITKLADAYKVSGDSFYMQDGKAVLPLGTLTVEETKAPNGYLLEGAYMQAGDKSEQIKGLYVTQITEDGDLAVLSGSNQFSVSDKVIRGGVEIQKRDLETGDTKPQGSATLKDTAFDIISLNDNSVLVEGKLYKKNEVVKTIRTDIEGIASTSADLLPYGNFRIVESEAPNGYLTDGAKPIDFAITENGKIVDLTDEAHSIYNQIKRGDIEGVKIGTGTHKRLADVPFRITSKTTGESHIVVTDDNGQFSTSSEWASHKHNTNAGKTSEDGVWFGTSEPDDSKGALPYDTYIIEEMRCDSNKGFELIPPFEIVVSRNNLVIDLGTLTDEYEKEISIHTTATSKDGEKTILAGKEVTIVDTIKLDGLTKGTKYQLKGWQMLKEENAELIIDGKRVENDYTFVADDEEMKVEISYTFNTSALGGKNLVTFEELYDLSNPDEPVKVAEHKDIEDDGQTVLITERIIKIHTTATDKDGNKELEAGKEVTIIDTVTLEGLEVGTQYKLVGWQMLKEENAELLINGKRVESDYTFTADSEAMKVEVAFMFDATSLDGKQLVTFEELYDFSNPNEPKKVTEHKDIEDEGQTITFKEKPEVPEEPEQPETPQTPDTPHKTDSPKTGDNTNLYGLLALLLTSGAGLAGIFFYKRRQMKKS
;
A
#
# COMPACT_ATOMS: atom_id res chain seq x y z
N CYS A 1 -45.16 -54.53 50.03
CA CYS A 1 -44.06 -54.56 51.00
C CYS A 1 -44.34 -53.52 52.07
N THR A 2 -44.50 -53.99 53.33
CA THR A 2 -44.88 -53.10 54.40
C THR A 2 -43.76 -52.84 55.42
N LYS A 3 -42.57 -53.45 55.23
CA LYS A 3 -41.44 -53.27 56.14
C LYS A 3 -40.15 -53.14 55.38
N GLN A 4 -39.39 -52.06 55.58
CA GLN A 4 -38.02 -51.91 55.12
C GLN A 4 -37.10 -52.79 55.96
N LEU A 5 -36.26 -53.60 55.30
CA LEU A 5 -35.32 -54.52 55.95
C LEU A 5 -34.00 -53.88 56.20
N ALA A 6 -33.46 -53.17 55.17
CA ALA A 6 -32.19 -52.45 55.21
C ALA A 6 -32.16 -51.38 54.13
N THR A 7 -31.21 -50.46 54.26
CA THR A 7 -30.69 -49.62 53.17
C THR A 7 -29.24 -49.97 52.98
N LEU A 8 -28.86 -50.29 51.75
CA LEU A 8 -27.50 -50.64 51.35
C LEU A 8 -26.97 -49.53 50.46
N THR A 9 -25.68 -49.26 50.54
CA THR A 9 -24.99 -48.30 49.64
C THR A 9 -23.91 -49.04 48.86
N THR A 10 -23.79 -48.80 47.61
CA THR A 10 -22.74 -49.38 46.75
C THR A 10 -21.40 -48.74 47.07
N ASP A 11 -20.32 -49.55 47.06
CA ASP A 11 -18.91 -49.12 47.13
C ASP A 11 -18.44 -48.56 45.77
N GLU A 12 -17.17 -48.22 45.70
CA GLU A 12 -16.52 -47.69 44.47
C GLU A 12 -16.52 -48.67 43.28
N ASN A 13 -16.75 -49.96 43.52
CA ASN A 13 -16.88 -51.02 42.54
C ASN A 13 -18.33 -51.34 42.19
N GLY A 14 -19.27 -50.61 42.74
CA GLY A 14 -20.70 -50.83 42.55
C GLY A 14 -21.30 -52.02 43.34
N ASN A 15 -20.59 -52.55 44.31
CA ASN A 15 -21.08 -53.65 45.12
C ASN A 15 -21.64 -53.16 46.46
N THR A 16 -22.65 -53.83 46.96
CA THR A 16 -23.15 -53.59 48.33
C THR A 16 -22.65 -54.63 49.32
N ASP A 17 -22.61 -54.26 50.55
CA ASP A 17 -22.41 -55.26 51.61
C ASP A 17 -23.48 -56.35 51.55
N VAL A 18 -23.09 -57.56 51.96
CA VAL A 18 -24.04 -58.70 52.13
C VAL A 18 -24.77 -58.59 53.47
N ILE A 19 -26.09 -58.68 53.44
CA ILE A 19 -26.92 -58.66 54.65
C ILE A 19 -27.61 -60.00 54.80
N GLU A 20 -27.83 -60.42 56.03
CA GLU A 20 -28.59 -61.59 56.36
C GLU A 20 -30.09 -61.24 56.40
N VAL A 21 -30.87 -61.96 55.66
CA VAL A 21 -32.35 -61.83 55.65
C VAL A 21 -33.01 -63.21 55.71
N THR A 22 -34.24 -63.30 56.17
CA THR A 22 -35.01 -64.51 56.19
C THR A 22 -35.27 -65.01 54.77
N ALA A 23 -35.20 -66.38 54.61
CA ALA A 23 -35.49 -67.00 53.29
C ALA A 23 -36.93 -66.58 52.85
N GLY A 24 -37.09 -66.29 51.56
CA GLY A 24 -38.34 -65.79 50.98
C GLY A 24 -38.06 -64.81 49.86
N THR A 25 -39.09 -64.10 49.41
CA THR A 25 -38.92 -63.07 48.38
C THR A 25 -38.80 -61.71 49.05
N VAL A 26 -37.71 -61.03 48.76
CA VAL A 26 -37.48 -59.60 49.10
C VAL A 26 -37.63 -58.76 47.84
N TYR A 27 -37.93 -57.50 48.00
CA TYR A 27 -38.05 -56.54 46.91
C TYR A 27 -36.96 -55.49 47.08
N ILE A 28 -36.19 -55.31 46.08
CA ILE A 28 -35.10 -54.31 46.03
C ILE A 28 -35.51 -53.17 45.08
N LYS A 29 -35.34 -51.98 45.52
CA LYS A 29 -35.55 -50.77 44.74
C LYS A 29 -34.41 -49.81 45.01
N GLU A 30 -34.00 -49.12 44.01
CA GLU A 30 -33.04 -48.00 44.14
C GLU A 30 -33.72 -46.83 44.83
N LEU A 31 -33.06 -46.17 45.79
CA LEU A 31 -33.50 -44.95 46.45
C LEU A 31 -32.86 -43.71 45.92
N SER A 32 -31.61 -43.80 45.53
CA SER A 32 -30.80 -42.74 44.90
C SER A 32 -29.77 -43.35 43.97
N ALA A 33 -29.65 -42.82 42.79
CA ALA A 33 -28.61 -43.20 41.86
C ALA A 33 -27.29 -42.48 42.18
N PRO A 34 -26.15 -43.02 41.72
CA PRO A 34 -24.88 -42.31 41.71
C PRO A 34 -24.99 -40.99 40.92
N ALA A 35 -24.07 -40.08 41.17
CA ALA A 35 -24.00 -38.84 40.39
C ALA A 35 -23.87 -39.15 38.89
N GLY A 36 -24.69 -38.52 38.07
CA GLY A 36 -24.72 -38.72 36.62
C GLY A 36 -25.66 -39.83 36.14
N TYR A 37 -26.38 -40.51 36.99
CA TYR A 37 -27.33 -41.56 36.61
C TYR A 37 -28.76 -41.23 37.05
N ASN A 38 -29.72 -41.75 36.33
CA ASN A 38 -31.12 -41.72 36.65
C ASN A 38 -31.43 -42.84 37.62
N VAL A 39 -32.24 -42.55 38.63
CA VAL A 39 -32.71 -43.55 39.59
C VAL A 39 -33.54 -44.62 38.84
N ASP A 40 -33.16 -45.89 38.95
CA ASP A 40 -33.98 -46.97 38.45
C ASP A 40 -35.22 -47.17 39.38
N LYS A 41 -36.35 -46.83 38.85
CA LYS A 41 -37.66 -46.95 39.59
C LYS A 41 -38.17 -48.36 39.62
N THR A 42 -37.51 -49.33 39.01
CA THR A 42 -37.92 -50.73 38.97
C THR A 42 -37.83 -51.34 40.35
N VAL A 43 -38.84 -52.09 40.68
CA VAL A 43 -38.82 -52.90 41.91
C VAL A 43 -38.53 -54.35 41.56
N TYR A 44 -37.37 -54.80 41.97
CA TYR A 44 -36.85 -56.16 41.62
C TYR A 44 -37.22 -57.18 42.72
N PRO A 45 -37.95 -58.21 42.38
CA PRO A 45 -38.12 -59.33 43.28
C PRO A 45 -36.89 -60.21 43.32
N LEU A 46 -36.33 -60.51 44.46
CA LEU A 46 -35.21 -61.40 44.66
C LEU A 46 -35.58 -62.51 45.63
N THR A 47 -35.45 -63.76 45.19
CA THR A 47 -35.74 -64.94 46.03
C THR A 47 -34.52 -65.34 46.80
N ILE A 48 -34.61 -65.35 48.13
CA ILE A 48 -33.53 -65.77 49.04
C ILE A 48 -33.78 -67.18 49.45
N LYS A 49 -32.84 -68.08 49.26
CA LYS A 49 -32.90 -69.46 49.80
C LYS A 49 -32.01 -69.54 51.02
N ALA A 50 -32.42 -70.46 51.91
CA ALA A 50 -31.72 -70.66 53.17
C ALA A 50 -30.32 -71.15 52.96
N GLY A 51 -29.32 -70.43 53.56
CA GLY A 51 -27.90 -70.75 53.44
C GLY A 51 -27.22 -70.40 52.12
N GLU A 52 -27.94 -69.69 51.25
CA GLU A 52 -27.38 -69.21 49.93
C GLU A 52 -27.33 -67.69 49.92
N THR A 53 -26.32 -67.13 49.22
CA THR A 53 -26.26 -65.71 48.90
C THR A 53 -26.92 -65.48 47.53
N ALA A 54 -27.91 -64.63 47.45
CA ALA A 54 -28.52 -64.25 46.19
C ALA A 54 -27.99 -62.89 45.78
N THR A 55 -27.56 -62.77 44.47
CA THR A 55 -27.03 -61.53 43.90
C THR A 55 -27.96 -61.01 42.82
N LEU A 56 -28.26 -59.74 42.91
CA LEU A 56 -28.97 -58.96 41.87
C LEU A 56 -28.00 -58.02 41.19
N LYS A 57 -27.98 -58.04 39.88
CA LYS A 57 -27.29 -57.00 39.08
C LYS A 57 -28.31 -56.06 38.49
N VAL A 58 -28.10 -54.80 38.69
CA VAL A 58 -28.93 -53.73 38.17
C VAL A 58 -28.05 -52.76 37.40
N SER A 59 -28.64 -52.01 36.50
CA SER A 59 -27.92 -51.06 35.70
C SER A 59 -28.70 -49.73 35.64
N ASP A 60 -28.04 -48.67 35.96
CA ASP A 60 -28.62 -47.36 35.85
C ASP A 60 -28.48 -46.78 34.48
N THR A 61 -29.42 -45.98 34.05
CA THR A 61 -29.34 -45.25 32.81
C THR A 61 -28.61 -43.90 33.07
N PRO A 62 -27.52 -43.64 32.36
CA PRO A 62 -26.88 -42.37 32.50
C PRO A 62 -27.84 -41.21 32.21
N LYS A 63 -27.74 -40.14 32.97
CA LYS A 63 -28.31 -38.85 32.57
C LYS A 63 -27.62 -38.39 31.31
N VAL A 64 -28.36 -37.88 30.37
CA VAL A 64 -27.87 -37.42 29.10
C VAL A 64 -28.45 -36.07 28.75
N THR A 65 -27.74 -35.30 27.93
CA THR A 65 -28.27 -34.10 27.30
C THR A 65 -28.44 -34.30 25.80
N ASP A 66 -29.53 -33.82 25.24
CA ASP A 66 -29.77 -33.70 23.81
C ASP A 66 -29.44 -32.29 23.28
N THR A 67 -29.06 -31.40 24.17
CA THR A 67 -28.56 -30.06 23.82
C THR A 67 -27.11 -30.18 23.43
N LEU A 68 -26.82 -30.29 22.12
CA LEU A 68 -25.48 -30.43 21.57
C LEU A 68 -24.97 -29.10 21.07
N ILE A 69 -23.63 -28.96 21.09
CA ILE A 69 -22.94 -27.79 20.50
C ILE A 69 -23.09 -27.82 18.99
N GLU A 70 -23.49 -26.70 18.43
CA GLU A 70 -23.46 -26.43 17.00
C GLU A 70 -22.39 -25.36 16.72
N LEU A 71 -21.41 -25.75 15.90
CA LEU A 71 -20.29 -24.88 15.54
C LEU A 71 -20.56 -24.24 14.18
N PHE A 72 -20.55 -22.92 14.13
CA PHE A 72 -20.63 -22.12 12.93
C PHE A 72 -19.23 -21.74 12.47
N LYS A 73 -18.86 -22.11 11.25
CA LYS A 73 -17.58 -21.71 10.67
C LYS A 73 -17.71 -20.36 10.00
N ILE A 74 -16.85 -19.44 10.38
CA ILE A 74 -16.85 -18.08 9.84
C ILE A 74 -15.42 -17.68 9.41
N ASP A 75 -15.36 -16.69 8.56
CA ASP A 75 -14.12 -16.03 8.19
C ASP A 75 -13.67 -15.06 9.28
N MET A 76 -12.42 -15.15 9.74
CA MET A 76 -11.89 -14.36 10.86
C MET A 76 -11.81 -12.86 10.52
N GLU A 77 -11.53 -12.51 9.28
CA GLU A 77 -11.31 -11.11 8.88
C GLU A 77 -12.62 -10.37 8.63
N THR A 78 -13.59 -11.04 8.00
CA THR A 78 -14.90 -10.47 7.71
C THR A 78 -15.88 -10.65 8.87
N GLN A 79 -15.63 -11.58 9.79
CA GLN A 79 -16.53 -12.02 10.86
C GLN A 79 -17.88 -12.49 10.31
N LYS A 80 -17.88 -13.09 9.11
CA LYS A 80 -19.06 -13.60 8.43
C LYS A 80 -18.90 -15.06 8.05
N ASP A 81 -20.01 -15.70 7.77
CA ASP A 81 -20.12 -17.06 7.25
C ASP A 81 -19.97 -17.16 5.72
N ASN A 82 -19.56 -16.08 5.09
CA ASN A 82 -19.20 -16.08 3.67
C ASN A 82 -17.70 -16.23 3.52
N PRO A 83 -17.22 -17.26 2.80
CA PRO A 83 -15.79 -17.40 2.50
C PRO A 83 -15.29 -16.28 1.60
N GLN A 84 -13.99 -16.02 1.63
CA GLN A 84 -13.35 -15.08 0.71
C GLN A 84 -12.83 -15.81 -0.53
N GLY A 85 -12.90 -15.15 -1.66
CA GLY A 85 -12.28 -15.61 -2.90
C GLY A 85 -12.72 -17.00 -3.33
N ASN A 86 -11.79 -17.92 -3.52
CA ASN A 86 -12.03 -19.34 -3.82
C ASN A 86 -11.92 -20.24 -2.59
N ALA A 87 -11.80 -19.65 -1.41
CA ALA A 87 -11.79 -20.41 -0.17
C ALA A 87 -13.16 -21.02 0.12
N SER A 88 -13.21 -21.98 0.98
CA SER A 88 -14.44 -22.63 1.43
C SER A 88 -14.45 -22.69 2.93
N LEU A 89 -15.57 -22.46 3.57
CA LEU A 89 -15.78 -22.72 4.99
C LEU A 89 -16.30 -24.13 5.24
N ALA A 90 -16.62 -24.89 4.17
CA ALA A 90 -16.96 -26.31 4.26
C ALA A 90 -15.70 -27.16 4.30
N GLY A 91 -15.77 -28.28 5.03
CA GLY A 91 -14.68 -29.27 5.09
C GLY A 91 -13.68 -29.03 6.22
N ALA A 92 -13.87 -28.06 7.08
CA ALA A 92 -13.14 -27.96 8.35
C ALA A 92 -13.43 -29.21 9.20
N GLU A 93 -12.40 -29.87 9.74
CA GLU A 93 -12.61 -31.05 10.57
C GLU A 93 -12.37 -30.74 12.05
N PHE A 94 -13.28 -31.21 12.88
CA PHE A 94 -13.28 -31.04 14.31
C PHE A 94 -13.18 -32.36 15.00
N THR A 95 -12.22 -32.52 15.88
CA THR A 95 -12.08 -33.69 16.76
C THR A 95 -12.77 -33.41 18.08
N TRP A 96 -13.79 -34.23 18.37
CA TRP A 96 -14.55 -34.20 19.60
C TRP A 96 -14.11 -35.37 20.48
N LYS A 97 -13.86 -35.10 21.75
CA LYS A 97 -13.56 -36.15 22.71
C LYS A 97 -14.48 -36.01 23.91
N TYR A 98 -15.10 -37.13 24.28
CA TYR A 98 -15.91 -37.22 25.47
C TYR A 98 -15.15 -38.03 26.54
N TYR A 99 -15.17 -37.56 27.74
CA TYR A 99 -14.59 -38.18 28.93
C TYR A 99 -15.68 -38.40 29.96
N ALA A 100 -15.82 -39.65 30.45
CA ALA A 100 -16.75 -40.00 31.50
C ALA A 100 -16.20 -39.51 32.85
N GLY A 101 -16.50 -38.27 33.21
CA GLY A 101 -16.03 -37.55 34.38
C GLY A 101 -15.88 -36.04 34.12
N PHE A 102 -15.72 -35.30 35.21
CA PHE A 102 -15.60 -33.84 35.15
C PHE A 102 -14.15 -33.40 35.25
N TYR A 103 -13.63 -32.93 34.15
CA TYR A 103 -12.24 -32.55 34.00
C TYR A 103 -12.12 -31.11 33.49
N ASN A 104 -11.01 -30.47 33.85
CA ASN A 104 -10.59 -29.21 33.27
C ASN A 104 -9.49 -29.46 32.21
N LYS A 105 -9.16 -28.43 31.45
CA LYS A 105 -8.14 -28.51 30.39
C LYS A 105 -6.82 -29.10 30.87
N ASP A 106 -6.41 -28.79 32.14
CA ASP A 106 -5.11 -29.17 32.68
C ASP A 106 -5.07 -30.60 33.24
N ASN A 107 -6.23 -31.25 33.41
CA ASN A 107 -6.29 -32.59 34.05
C ASN A 107 -7.13 -33.59 33.24
N LEU A 108 -7.24 -33.38 31.92
CA LEU A 108 -7.87 -34.33 31.01
C LEU A 108 -7.16 -35.69 31.06
N PRO A 109 -7.88 -36.81 31.12
CA PRO A 109 -7.27 -38.16 30.91
C PRO A 109 -6.54 -38.28 29.57
N ALA A 110 -5.51 -39.07 29.52
CA ALA A 110 -4.76 -39.33 28.29
C ALA A 110 -5.62 -39.93 27.17
N GLU A 111 -6.59 -40.77 27.55
CA GLU A 111 -7.52 -41.44 26.62
C GLU A 111 -8.93 -40.97 26.85
N ALA A 112 -9.62 -40.61 25.78
CA ALA A 112 -11.03 -40.27 25.82
C ALA A 112 -11.89 -41.52 25.88
N THR A 113 -13.08 -41.41 26.49
CA THR A 113 -14.06 -42.48 26.49
C THR A 113 -14.62 -42.71 25.08
N ARG A 114 -14.83 -41.64 24.33
CA ARG A 114 -15.18 -41.69 22.89
C ARG A 114 -14.53 -40.52 22.14
N THR A 115 -14.26 -40.77 20.86
CA THR A 115 -13.73 -39.76 19.99
C THR A 115 -14.51 -39.76 18.66
N TRP A 116 -14.85 -38.60 18.19
CA TRP A 116 -15.48 -38.39 16.88
C TRP A 116 -14.74 -37.31 16.10
N VAL A 117 -14.74 -37.46 14.79
CA VAL A 117 -14.33 -36.40 13.88
C VAL A 117 -15.53 -36.01 13.02
N THR A 118 -15.88 -34.75 13.05
CA THR A 118 -16.92 -34.20 12.21
C THR A 118 -16.34 -33.13 11.28
N LYS A 119 -17.07 -32.78 10.23
CA LYS A 119 -16.69 -31.72 9.30
C LYS A 119 -17.80 -30.71 9.11
N THR A 120 -17.42 -29.48 8.76
CA THR A 120 -18.38 -28.47 8.36
C THR A 120 -18.98 -28.78 6.99
N ILE A 121 -20.29 -28.59 6.88
CA ILE A 121 -21.03 -28.61 5.62
C ILE A 121 -21.86 -27.34 5.47
N ALA A 122 -22.19 -27.03 4.23
CA ALA A 122 -23.09 -25.90 3.93
C ALA A 122 -24.55 -26.30 4.21
N GLU A 123 -25.24 -25.53 5.03
CA GLU A 123 -26.70 -25.61 5.24
C GLU A 123 -27.33 -24.29 4.83
N THR A 124 -28.46 -24.35 4.14
CA THR A 124 -29.18 -23.15 3.69
C THR A 124 -30.49 -23.07 4.43
N ASP A 125 -30.71 -21.96 5.10
CA ASP A 125 -31.91 -21.66 5.82
C ASP A 125 -33.11 -21.38 4.88
N SER A 126 -34.30 -21.33 5.47
CA SER A 126 -35.53 -21.06 4.73
C SER A 126 -35.60 -19.67 4.06
N ASP A 127 -34.77 -18.73 4.51
CA ASP A 127 -34.61 -17.39 3.91
C ASP A 127 -33.56 -17.35 2.81
N GLY A 128 -32.86 -18.47 2.55
CA GLY A 128 -31.82 -18.58 1.54
C GLY A 128 -30.41 -18.25 2.04
N THR A 129 -30.23 -17.99 3.32
CA THR A 129 -28.89 -17.76 3.92
C THR A 129 -28.18 -19.09 4.08
N THR A 130 -26.93 -19.16 3.63
CA THR A 130 -26.09 -20.36 3.76
C THR A 130 -25.12 -20.19 4.91
N HIS A 131 -25.16 -21.15 5.84
CA HIS A 131 -24.24 -21.27 6.96
C HIS A 131 -23.34 -22.49 6.78
N TYR A 132 -22.18 -22.47 7.38
CA TYR A 132 -21.25 -23.59 7.40
C TYR A 132 -21.16 -24.12 8.83
N ILE A 133 -21.78 -25.24 9.07
CA ILE A 133 -21.94 -25.76 10.43
C ILE A 133 -21.39 -27.17 10.59
N THR A 134 -21.09 -27.54 11.83
CA THR A 134 -20.80 -28.91 12.23
C THR A 134 -21.35 -29.17 13.65
N LYS A 135 -21.73 -30.41 13.87
CA LYS A 135 -22.25 -30.91 15.18
C LYS A 135 -22.11 -32.42 15.25
N LEU A 136 -22.36 -33.00 16.43
CA LEU A 136 -22.35 -34.44 16.63
C LEU A 136 -23.61 -35.09 16.06
N ALA A 137 -23.62 -35.30 14.73
CA ALA A 137 -24.67 -35.99 14.00
C ALA A 137 -24.09 -36.72 12.78
N ASP A 138 -24.76 -37.77 12.30
CA ASP A 138 -24.27 -38.63 11.22
C ASP A 138 -23.95 -37.86 9.91
N ALA A 139 -24.75 -36.85 9.59
CA ALA A 139 -24.54 -36.01 8.39
C ALA A 139 -23.18 -35.30 8.37
N TYR A 140 -22.59 -35.01 9.50
CA TYR A 140 -21.32 -34.30 9.63
C TYR A 140 -20.14 -35.23 9.93
N LYS A 141 -20.41 -36.49 10.32
CA LYS A 141 -19.41 -37.42 10.80
C LYS A 141 -18.44 -37.83 9.69
N VAL A 142 -17.15 -37.71 9.95
CA VAL A 142 -16.05 -38.19 9.12
C VAL A 142 -15.58 -39.55 9.61
N SER A 143 -15.35 -39.70 10.93
CA SER A 143 -14.83 -40.92 11.53
C SER A 143 -15.09 -40.98 13.03
N GLY A 144 -14.67 -42.04 13.67
CA GLY A 144 -14.70 -42.20 15.14
C GLY A 144 -15.81 -43.14 15.61
N ASP A 145 -16.07 -43.12 16.92
CA ASP A 145 -16.99 -43.99 17.62
C ASP A 145 -18.46 -43.78 17.22
N SER A 146 -19.35 -44.73 17.55
CA SER A 146 -20.79 -44.51 17.42
C SER A 146 -21.25 -43.41 18.39
N PHE A 147 -22.24 -42.59 17.98
CA PHE A 147 -22.84 -41.63 18.90
C PHE A 147 -23.59 -42.35 20.04
N TYR A 148 -23.70 -41.69 21.18
CA TYR A 148 -24.70 -42.09 22.19
C TYR A 148 -26.07 -41.74 21.65
N MET A 149 -27.00 -42.65 21.73
CA MET A 149 -28.33 -42.48 21.17
C MET A 149 -29.37 -42.73 22.23
N GLN A 150 -30.35 -41.86 22.32
CA GLN A 150 -31.58 -42.05 23.12
C GLN A 150 -32.78 -41.62 22.26
N ASP A 151 -33.78 -42.47 22.15
CA ASP A 151 -35.01 -42.25 21.38
C ASP A 151 -34.75 -41.78 19.94
N GLY A 152 -33.69 -42.30 19.32
CA GLY A 152 -33.31 -41.99 17.94
C GLY A 152 -32.57 -40.65 17.75
N LYS A 153 -32.26 -39.95 18.83
CA LYS A 153 -31.48 -38.71 18.83
C LYS A 153 -30.08 -38.94 19.37
N ALA A 154 -29.10 -38.23 18.86
CA ALA A 154 -27.76 -38.16 19.42
C ALA A 154 -27.83 -37.42 20.78
N VAL A 155 -27.18 -37.97 21.78
CA VAL A 155 -27.13 -37.42 23.14
C VAL A 155 -25.71 -37.52 23.68
N LEU A 156 -25.43 -36.80 24.75
CA LEU A 156 -24.17 -36.93 25.49
C LEU A 156 -24.49 -37.22 26.97
N PRO A 157 -23.82 -38.23 27.57
CA PRO A 157 -23.90 -38.41 29.04
C PRO A 157 -23.25 -37.24 29.77
N LEU A 158 -23.53 -37.12 31.08
CA LEU A 158 -22.83 -36.17 31.92
C LEU A 158 -21.33 -36.48 31.93
N GLY A 159 -20.51 -35.45 31.89
CA GLY A 159 -19.05 -35.59 31.79
C GLY A 159 -18.39 -34.39 31.17
N THR A 160 -17.24 -34.61 30.57
CA THR A 160 -16.47 -33.53 29.90
C THR A 160 -16.45 -33.78 28.40
N LEU A 161 -16.78 -32.76 27.64
CA LEU A 161 -16.64 -32.72 26.19
C LEU A 161 -15.53 -31.75 25.82
N THR A 162 -14.67 -32.18 24.92
CA THR A 162 -13.70 -31.29 24.31
C THR A 162 -13.90 -31.24 22.79
N VAL A 163 -13.58 -30.13 22.19
CA VAL A 163 -13.56 -29.97 20.75
C VAL A 163 -12.36 -29.17 20.32
N GLU A 164 -11.73 -29.60 19.26
CA GLU A 164 -10.58 -28.94 18.66
C GLU A 164 -10.69 -29.02 17.13
N GLU A 165 -10.48 -27.92 16.46
CA GLU A 165 -10.32 -27.94 15.01
C GLU A 165 -8.99 -28.61 14.67
N THR A 166 -9.03 -29.67 13.92
CA THR A 166 -7.85 -30.49 13.56
C THR A 166 -7.46 -30.38 12.10
N LYS A 167 -8.33 -29.76 11.29
CA LYS A 167 -8.04 -29.45 9.89
C LYS A 167 -8.83 -28.24 9.46
N ALA A 168 -8.13 -27.22 9.00
CA ALA A 168 -8.75 -26.05 8.43
C ALA A 168 -9.46 -26.39 7.09
N PRO A 169 -10.50 -25.64 6.74
CA PRO A 169 -11.12 -25.76 5.43
C PRO A 169 -10.21 -25.19 4.33
N ASN A 170 -10.52 -25.55 3.08
CA ASN A 170 -9.71 -25.13 1.95
C ASN A 170 -9.58 -23.61 1.85
N GLY A 171 -8.35 -23.11 1.75
CA GLY A 171 -8.03 -21.68 1.64
C GLY A 171 -7.90 -20.96 2.97
N TYR A 172 -7.96 -21.68 4.10
CA TYR A 172 -7.81 -21.15 5.44
C TYR A 172 -6.65 -21.76 6.20
N LEU A 173 -6.18 -21.08 7.23
CA LEU A 173 -5.14 -21.55 8.15
C LEU A 173 -5.79 -22.12 9.41
N LEU A 174 -5.18 -23.15 9.96
CA LEU A 174 -5.61 -23.75 11.22
C LEU A 174 -5.22 -22.84 12.41
N GLU A 175 -5.85 -21.70 12.51
CA GLU A 175 -5.64 -20.68 13.56
C GLU A 175 -6.94 -20.28 14.23
N GLY A 176 -7.89 -21.21 14.29
CA GLY A 176 -9.26 -20.98 14.73
C GLY A 176 -9.39 -20.45 16.16
N ALA A 177 -10.36 -19.58 16.34
CA ALA A 177 -10.81 -19.11 17.66
C ALA A 177 -12.31 -19.35 17.81
N TYR A 178 -12.67 -19.93 18.95
CA TYR A 178 -14.08 -20.18 19.31
C TYR A 178 -14.67 -18.96 20.01
N MET A 179 -15.83 -18.51 19.57
CA MET A 179 -16.59 -17.43 20.20
C MET A 179 -18.04 -17.89 20.40
N GLN A 180 -18.61 -17.58 21.54
CA GLN A 180 -20.05 -17.78 21.77
C GLN A 180 -20.84 -16.85 20.83
N ALA A 181 -21.94 -17.34 20.27
CA ALA A 181 -22.78 -16.54 19.40
C ALA A 181 -23.31 -15.30 20.16
N GLY A 182 -23.07 -14.12 19.55
CA GLY A 182 -23.49 -12.84 20.13
C GLY A 182 -22.52 -12.24 21.16
N ASP A 183 -21.56 -12.99 21.68
CA ASP A 183 -20.51 -12.48 22.58
C ASP A 183 -19.15 -12.54 21.88
N LYS A 184 -18.58 -11.37 21.56
CA LYS A 184 -17.28 -11.25 20.89
C LYS A 184 -16.12 -10.95 21.87
N SER A 185 -16.40 -10.88 23.15
CA SER A 185 -15.42 -10.47 24.17
C SER A 185 -14.47 -11.57 24.58
N GLU A 186 -14.83 -12.84 24.43
CA GLU A 186 -14.00 -13.98 24.81
C GLU A 186 -13.73 -14.89 23.61
N GLN A 187 -12.44 -15.04 23.25
CA GLN A 187 -11.96 -15.94 22.22
C GLN A 187 -11.15 -17.06 22.85
N ILE A 188 -11.58 -18.31 22.63
CA ILE A 188 -10.86 -19.50 23.09
C ILE A 188 -10.10 -20.08 21.90
N LYS A 189 -8.77 -20.18 22.00
CA LYS A 189 -7.92 -20.76 20.96
C LYS A 189 -7.50 -22.18 21.28
N GLY A 190 -7.45 -23.01 20.24
CA GLY A 190 -7.07 -24.42 20.35
C GLY A 190 -8.19 -25.26 20.97
N LEU A 191 -7.84 -26.07 21.97
CA LEU A 191 -8.77 -26.99 22.60
C LEU A 191 -9.83 -26.26 23.43
N TYR A 192 -11.10 -26.37 23.04
CA TYR A 192 -12.24 -25.97 23.82
C TYR A 192 -12.68 -27.12 24.76
N VAL A 193 -12.97 -26.82 26.03
CA VAL A 193 -13.37 -27.79 27.04
C VAL A 193 -14.63 -27.32 27.72
N THR A 194 -15.66 -28.18 27.80
CA THR A 194 -16.91 -27.89 28.51
C THR A 194 -17.33 -29.08 29.34
N GLN A 195 -18.02 -28.85 30.45
CA GLN A 195 -18.57 -29.89 31.30
C GLN A 195 -20.09 -29.94 31.13
N ILE A 196 -20.63 -31.14 31.02
CA ILE A 196 -22.05 -31.45 30.99
C ILE A 196 -22.40 -31.90 32.38
N THR A 197 -23.00 -31.04 33.22
CA THR A 197 -23.21 -31.27 34.65
C THR A 197 -24.64 -31.62 34.98
N GLU A 198 -25.61 -31.20 34.15
CA GLU A 198 -27.03 -31.44 34.33
C GLU A 198 -27.68 -31.88 33.02
N ASP A 199 -28.89 -32.49 33.16
CA ASP A 199 -29.69 -32.86 32.00
C ASP A 199 -30.18 -31.59 31.26
N GLY A 200 -29.90 -31.51 29.97
CA GLY A 200 -30.25 -30.35 29.15
C GLY A 200 -29.31 -29.17 29.29
N ASP A 201 -28.20 -29.26 30.03
CA ASP A 201 -27.26 -28.17 30.27
C ASP A 201 -25.87 -28.46 29.66
N LEU A 202 -25.39 -27.50 28.88
CA LEU A 202 -23.98 -27.35 28.55
C LEU A 202 -23.46 -26.17 29.35
N ALA A 203 -22.86 -26.40 30.47
CA ALA A 203 -22.57 -25.48 31.57
C ALA A 203 -21.83 -24.16 31.22
N VAL A 204 -21.40 -23.97 29.99
CA VAL A 204 -20.63 -22.79 29.58
C VAL A 204 -21.41 -21.89 28.62
N LEU A 205 -22.57 -22.29 28.16
CA LEU A 205 -23.24 -21.62 27.03
C LEU A 205 -24.42 -20.76 27.43
N SER A 206 -24.56 -20.39 28.70
CA SER A 206 -25.56 -19.41 29.20
C SER A 206 -26.81 -19.23 28.31
N GLY A 207 -27.42 -20.32 27.88
CA GLY A 207 -28.62 -20.36 27.06
C GLY A 207 -28.43 -20.40 25.55
N SER A 208 -27.18 -20.48 25.05
CA SER A 208 -26.87 -20.71 23.64
C SER A 208 -25.89 -21.87 23.48
N ASN A 209 -26.21 -22.83 22.61
CA ASN A 209 -25.36 -23.94 22.24
C ASN A 209 -24.67 -23.73 20.87
N GLN A 210 -24.67 -22.51 20.36
CA GLN A 210 -24.08 -22.11 19.10
C GLN A 210 -22.76 -21.39 19.33
N PHE A 211 -21.74 -21.78 18.57
CA PHE A 211 -20.42 -21.16 18.57
C PHE A 211 -20.00 -20.80 17.17
N SER A 212 -19.37 -19.63 17.02
CA SER A 212 -18.61 -19.28 15.83
C SER A 212 -17.16 -19.68 15.99
N VAL A 213 -16.63 -20.40 15.01
CA VAL A 213 -15.20 -20.74 14.91
C VAL A 213 -14.64 -20.05 13.68
N SER A 214 -13.71 -19.15 13.92
CA SER A 214 -13.15 -18.31 12.85
C SER A 214 -11.75 -18.75 12.47
N ASP A 215 -11.47 -18.89 11.17
CA ASP A 215 -10.14 -19.09 10.64
C ASP A 215 -9.68 -17.90 9.83
N LYS A 216 -8.37 -17.72 9.81
CA LYS A 216 -7.73 -16.72 8.97
C LYS A 216 -7.57 -17.26 7.55
N VAL A 217 -8.04 -16.49 6.57
CA VAL A 217 -7.85 -16.85 5.17
C VAL A 217 -6.36 -16.84 4.79
N ILE A 218 -5.94 -17.79 3.96
CA ILE A 218 -4.62 -17.81 3.34
C ILE A 218 -4.44 -16.52 2.54
N ARG A 219 -3.29 -15.88 2.69
CA ARG A 219 -2.95 -14.68 1.96
C ARG A 219 -1.61 -14.80 1.28
N GLY A 220 -1.47 -14.15 0.14
CA GLY A 220 -0.25 -14.10 -0.63
C GLY A 220 -0.11 -12.76 -1.34
N GLY A 221 0.96 -12.69 -2.11
CA GLY A 221 1.25 -11.55 -2.98
C GLY A 221 1.52 -11.98 -4.41
N VAL A 222 1.85 -11.02 -5.24
CA VAL A 222 2.27 -11.24 -6.62
C VAL A 222 3.39 -10.27 -6.97
N GLU A 223 4.32 -10.72 -7.79
CA GLU A 223 5.39 -9.92 -8.38
C GLU A 223 5.40 -10.13 -9.89
N ILE A 224 5.48 -9.04 -10.65
CA ILE A 224 5.44 -9.08 -12.11
C ILE A 224 6.54 -8.21 -12.70
N GLN A 225 7.09 -8.64 -13.85
CA GLN A 225 8.13 -7.95 -14.60
C GLN A 225 7.55 -7.30 -15.85
N LYS A 226 7.93 -6.04 -16.07
CA LYS A 226 7.73 -5.33 -17.32
C LYS A 226 8.93 -5.49 -18.24
N ARG A 227 8.68 -5.72 -19.53
CA ARG A 227 9.72 -5.89 -20.55
C ARG A 227 9.43 -5.07 -21.80
N ASP A 228 10.50 -4.75 -22.51
CA ASP A 228 10.45 -4.20 -23.86
C ASP A 228 10.08 -5.30 -24.86
N LEU A 229 9.12 -5.03 -25.76
CA LEU A 229 8.65 -6.02 -26.73
C LEU A 229 9.64 -6.30 -27.84
N GLU A 230 10.44 -5.30 -28.23
CA GLU A 230 11.39 -5.42 -29.36
C GLU A 230 12.65 -6.19 -28.96
N THR A 231 13.17 -5.92 -27.77
CA THR A 231 14.42 -6.52 -27.29
C THR A 231 14.15 -7.78 -26.44
N GLY A 232 12.99 -7.89 -25.86
CA GLY A 232 12.67 -8.89 -24.84
C GLY A 232 13.28 -8.59 -23.46
N ASP A 233 14.06 -7.51 -23.34
CA ASP A 233 14.82 -7.19 -22.14
C ASP A 233 13.98 -6.48 -21.07
N THR A 234 14.51 -6.49 -19.85
CA THR A 234 14.02 -5.67 -18.71
C THR A 234 14.62 -4.26 -18.73
N LYS A 235 15.41 -3.94 -19.74
CA LYS A 235 15.99 -2.60 -19.94
C LYS A 235 15.18 -1.85 -20.99
N PRO A 236 14.79 -0.60 -20.71
CA PRO A 236 14.12 0.23 -21.69
C PRO A 236 15.11 0.70 -22.76
N GLN A 237 14.59 1.07 -23.93
CA GLN A 237 15.35 1.69 -25.01
C GLN A 237 15.25 3.21 -24.94
N GLY A 238 16.30 3.92 -25.42
CA GLY A 238 16.34 5.37 -25.43
C GLY A 238 16.06 5.99 -24.06
N SER A 239 15.29 7.06 -24.02
CA SER A 239 14.89 7.72 -22.76
C SER A 239 13.57 7.21 -22.21
N ALA A 240 13.03 6.12 -22.77
CA ALA A 240 11.86 5.46 -22.22
C ALA A 240 12.16 4.84 -20.85
N THR A 241 11.12 4.52 -20.11
CA THR A 241 11.26 3.87 -18.80
C THR A 241 10.25 2.74 -18.67
N LEU A 242 10.60 1.70 -17.95
CA LEU A 242 9.65 0.67 -17.54
C LEU A 242 9.04 0.97 -16.16
N LYS A 243 9.52 2.03 -15.51
CA LYS A 243 9.02 2.54 -14.23
C LYS A 243 7.62 3.14 -14.39
N ASP A 244 6.85 3.09 -13.29
CA ASP A 244 5.51 3.68 -13.16
C ASP A 244 4.45 3.09 -14.09
N THR A 245 4.71 1.93 -14.74
CA THR A 245 3.66 1.14 -15.38
C THR A 245 2.62 0.78 -14.34
N ALA A 246 1.36 1.09 -14.60
CA ALA A 246 0.28 0.72 -13.69
C ALA A 246 -0.33 -0.63 -14.08
N PHE A 247 -0.46 -1.51 -13.10
CA PHE A 247 -1.14 -2.79 -13.21
C PHE A 247 -2.32 -2.86 -12.25
N ASP A 248 -3.48 -3.13 -12.79
CA ASP A 248 -4.67 -3.39 -12.02
C ASP A 248 -4.79 -4.88 -11.73
N ILE A 249 -4.89 -5.22 -10.44
CA ILE A 249 -5.19 -6.56 -9.99
C ILE A 249 -6.71 -6.67 -9.83
N ILE A 250 -7.31 -7.57 -10.58
CA ILE A 250 -8.76 -7.76 -10.67
C ILE A 250 -9.14 -9.08 -10.01
N SER A 251 -10.16 -9.09 -9.17
CA SER A 251 -10.69 -10.32 -8.60
C SER A 251 -11.47 -11.13 -9.65
N LEU A 252 -11.13 -12.40 -9.81
CA LEU A 252 -11.89 -13.35 -10.64
C LEU A 252 -12.82 -14.26 -9.81
N ASN A 253 -12.89 -14.02 -8.52
CA ASN A 253 -13.56 -14.89 -7.56
C ASN A 253 -15.07 -14.63 -7.49
N ASP A 254 -15.85 -15.67 -7.31
CA ASP A 254 -17.31 -15.54 -7.14
C ASP A 254 -17.66 -14.97 -5.77
N ASN A 255 -16.90 -15.32 -4.72
CA ASN A 255 -17.02 -14.67 -3.42
C ASN A 255 -16.20 -13.38 -3.38
N SER A 256 -16.69 -12.41 -2.61
CA SER A 256 -15.96 -11.17 -2.38
C SER A 256 -14.62 -11.43 -1.68
N VAL A 257 -13.66 -10.58 -1.93
CA VAL A 257 -12.32 -10.60 -1.31
C VAL A 257 -12.11 -9.34 -0.48
N LEU A 258 -11.56 -9.50 0.72
CA LEU A 258 -11.22 -8.38 1.59
C LEU A 258 -9.76 -7.98 1.33
N VAL A 259 -9.55 -6.77 0.82
CA VAL A 259 -8.21 -6.23 0.58
C VAL A 259 -8.13 -4.84 1.22
N GLU A 260 -7.14 -4.61 2.08
CA GLU A 260 -6.94 -3.33 2.78
C GLU A 260 -8.22 -2.80 3.46
N GLY A 261 -8.98 -3.69 4.10
CA GLY A 261 -10.20 -3.33 4.83
C GLY A 261 -11.45 -3.08 3.97
N LYS A 262 -11.36 -3.27 2.66
CA LYS A 262 -12.48 -3.10 1.73
C LYS A 262 -12.82 -4.42 1.03
N LEU A 263 -14.12 -4.71 0.90
CA LEU A 263 -14.63 -5.87 0.16
C LEU A 263 -14.78 -5.51 -1.33
N TYR A 264 -14.25 -6.38 -2.18
CA TYR A 264 -14.33 -6.30 -3.63
C TYR A 264 -15.04 -7.52 -4.20
N LYS A 265 -15.87 -7.29 -5.19
CA LYS A 265 -16.61 -8.32 -5.92
C LYS A 265 -15.81 -8.80 -7.13
N LYS A 266 -16.33 -9.85 -7.78
CA LYS A 266 -15.82 -10.34 -9.06
C LYS A 266 -15.73 -9.22 -10.10
N ASN A 267 -14.63 -9.16 -10.82
CA ASN A 267 -14.28 -8.18 -11.85
C ASN A 267 -14.02 -6.76 -11.32
N GLU A 268 -13.93 -6.56 -10.02
CA GLU A 268 -13.48 -5.28 -9.46
C GLU A 268 -11.96 -5.25 -9.32
N VAL A 269 -11.38 -4.08 -9.50
CA VAL A 269 -9.95 -3.82 -9.25
C VAL A 269 -9.74 -3.76 -7.74
N VAL A 270 -8.97 -4.71 -7.22
CA VAL A 270 -8.69 -4.84 -5.80
C VAL A 270 -7.47 -4.03 -5.37
N LYS A 271 -6.54 -3.85 -6.28
CA LYS A 271 -5.31 -3.06 -6.07
C LYS A 271 -4.74 -2.64 -7.42
N THR A 272 -4.20 -1.43 -7.48
CA THR A 272 -3.30 -0.99 -8.54
C THR A 272 -1.88 -0.96 -7.99
N ILE A 273 -0.95 -1.61 -8.67
CA ILE A 273 0.48 -1.59 -8.36
C ILE A 273 1.25 -0.91 -9.48
N ARG A 274 2.42 -0.37 -9.16
CA ARG A 274 3.26 0.30 -10.15
C ARG A 274 4.66 -0.27 -10.13
N THR A 275 5.27 -0.32 -11.31
CA THR A 275 6.65 -0.78 -11.45
C THR A 275 7.63 0.23 -10.88
N ASP A 276 8.70 -0.31 -10.29
CA ASP A 276 9.90 0.41 -9.89
C ASP A 276 10.83 0.70 -11.08
N ILE A 277 12.05 1.14 -10.80
CA ILE A 277 13.05 1.47 -11.83
C ILE A 277 13.54 0.25 -12.61
N GLU A 278 13.50 -0.94 -12.00
CA GLU A 278 13.83 -2.22 -12.62
C GLU A 278 12.66 -2.80 -13.46
N GLY A 279 11.54 -2.11 -13.46
CA GLY A 279 10.33 -2.55 -14.14
C GLY A 279 9.59 -3.66 -13.39
N ILE A 280 9.81 -3.80 -12.09
CA ILE A 280 9.15 -4.78 -11.22
C ILE A 280 8.02 -4.09 -10.45
N ALA A 281 6.85 -4.74 -10.44
CA ALA A 281 5.76 -4.34 -9.56
C ALA A 281 5.39 -5.52 -8.67
N SER A 282 5.24 -5.27 -7.37
CA SER A 282 4.92 -6.31 -6.41
C SER A 282 3.93 -5.84 -5.35
N THR A 283 3.31 -6.80 -4.70
CA THR A 283 2.49 -6.59 -3.51
C THR A 283 3.18 -7.21 -2.30
N SER A 284 2.71 -6.87 -1.10
CA SER A 284 3.10 -7.64 0.09
C SER A 284 2.58 -9.07 0.01
N ALA A 285 3.27 -10.00 0.68
CA ALA A 285 2.94 -11.43 0.72
C ALA A 285 1.65 -11.75 1.51
N ASP A 286 0.97 -10.75 2.04
CA ASP A 286 -0.27 -10.86 2.83
C ASP A 286 -1.43 -10.03 2.29
N LEU A 287 -1.27 -9.44 1.09
CA LEU A 287 -2.27 -8.54 0.53
C LEU A 287 -3.52 -9.26 0.05
N LEU A 288 -3.34 -10.29 -0.80
CA LEU A 288 -4.41 -10.94 -1.54
C LEU A 288 -4.87 -12.21 -0.83
N PRO A 289 -6.18 -12.41 -0.58
CA PRO A 289 -6.67 -13.64 -0.01
C PRO A 289 -6.64 -14.79 -1.02
N TYR A 290 -6.81 -16.02 -0.52
CA TYR A 290 -6.90 -17.23 -1.32
C TYR A 290 -7.92 -17.09 -2.45
N GLY A 291 -7.47 -17.28 -3.69
CA GLY A 291 -8.34 -17.14 -4.86
C GLY A 291 -7.61 -16.85 -6.16
N ASN A 292 -8.40 -16.54 -7.19
CA ASN A 292 -7.93 -16.27 -8.54
C ASN A 292 -7.98 -14.77 -8.84
N PHE A 293 -6.95 -14.29 -9.48
CA PHE A 293 -6.82 -12.87 -9.83
C PHE A 293 -6.29 -12.74 -11.25
N ARG A 294 -6.48 -11.57 -11.82
CA ARG A 294 -5.97 -11.18 -13.13
C ARG A 294 -5.20 -9.88 -13.00
N ILE A 295 -4.02 -9.83 -13.58
CA ILE A 295 -3.27 -8.58 -13.77
C ILE A 295 -3.55 -8.06 -15.17
N VAL A 296 -3.89 -6.78 -15.24
CA VAL A 296 -4.09 -6.03 -16.50
C VAL A 296 -3.28 -4.76 -16.44
N GLU A 297 -2.53 -4.47 -17.46
CA GLU A 297 -1.91 -3.16 -17.59
C GLU A 297 -2.98 -2.09 -17.82
N SER A 298 -3.06 -1.12 -16.92
CA SER A 298 -4.01 0.00 -17.00
C SER A 298 -3.35 1.29 -17.51
N GLU A 299 -2.04 1.41 -17.37
CA GLU A 299 -1.27 2.56 -17.84
C GLU A 299 0.12 2.10 -18.30
N ALA A 300 0.45 2.38 -19.57
CA ALA A 300 1.78 2.08 -20.10
C ALA A 300 2.84 3.02 -19.51
N PRO A 301 4.09 2.56 -19.39
CA PRO A 301 5.17 3.41 -18.92
C PRO A 301 5.53 4.47 -19.98
N ASN A 302 6.21 5.52 -19.52
CA ASN A 302 6.60 6.60 -20.42
C ASN A 302 7.49 6.10 -21.56
N GLY A 303 7.14 6.48 -22.78
CA GLY A 303 7.85 6.08 -24.00
C GLY A 303 7.31 4.80 -24.65
N TYR A 304 6.37 4.11 -24.04
CA TYR A 304 5.77 2.87 -24.54
C TYR A 304 4.29 3.05 -24.96
N LEU A 305 3.82 2.09 -25.75
CA LEU A 305 2.43 1.89 -26.10
C LEU A 305 1.86 0.79 -25.22
N THR A 306 0.55 0.75 -25.06
CA THR A 306 -0.16 -0.37 -24.42
C THR A 306 -0.19 -1.63 -25.31
N ASP A 307 0.19 -1.49 -26.57
CA ASP A 307 0.20 -2.60 -27.54
C ASP A 307 1.20 -3.69 -27.07
N GLY A 308 0.74 -4.94 -27.12
CA GLY A 308 1.50 -6.10 -26.64
C GLY A 308 1.20 -6.54 -25.23
N ALA A 309 0.61 -5.68 -24.39
CA ALA A 309 0.22 -6.03 -23.03
C ALA A 309 -0.94 -7.05 -23.03
N LYS A 310 -0.68 -8.25 -22.48
CA LYS A 310 -1.71 -9.30 -22.35
C LYS A 310 -2.02 -9.51 -20.87
N PRO A 311 -3.30 -9.62 -20.51
CA PRO A 311 -3.69 -9.97 -19.15
C PRO A 311 -3.09 -11.32 -18.71
N ILE A 312 -2.73 -11.43 -17.44
CA ILE A 312 -2.19 -12.64 -16.84
C ILE A 312 -3.07 -13.04 -15.67
N ASP A 313 -3.50 -14.30 -15.68
CA ASP A 313 -4.25 -14.90 -14.58
C ASP A 313 -3.29 -15.62 -13.63
N PHE A 314 -3.51 -15.46 -12.34
CA PHE A 314 -2.74 -16.12 -11.29
C PHE A 314 -3.63 -16.48 -10.11
N ALA A 315 -3.11 -17.33 -9.21
CA ALA A 315 -3.84 -17.78 -8.04
C ALA A 315 -3.00 -17.66 -6.77
N ILE A 316 -3.63 -17.23 -5.70
CA ILE A 316 -3.09 -17.28 -4.35
C ILE A 316 -3.55 -18.59 -3.72
N THR A 317 -2.62 -19.48 -3.43
CA THR A 317 -2.90 -20.82 -2.89
C THR A 317 -2.09 -21.16 -1.64
N GLU A 318 -1.02 -20.42 -1.36
CA GLU A 318 -0.10 -20.65 -0.25
C GLU A 318 0.05 -19.38 0.61
N ASN A 319 0.05 -19.57 1.92
CA ASN A 319 0.13 -18.45 2.85
C ASN A 319 1.52 -17.82 2.89
N GLY A 320 1.59 -16.50 2.84
CA GLY A 320 2.82 -15.74 2.91
C GLY A 320 3.71 -15.85 1.68
N LYS A 321 3.22 -16.39 0.58
CA LYS A 321 3.97 -16.57 -0.67
C LYS A 321 3.66 -15.46 -1.67
N ILE A 322 4.69 -15.00 -2.34
CA ILE A 322 4.57 -14.14 -3.51
C ILE A 322 4.55 -15.02 -4.75
N VAL A 323 3.53 -14.89 -5.57
CA VAL A 323 3.46 -15.53 -6.89
C VAL A 323 4.41 -14.79 -7.82
N ASP A 324 5.42 -15.48 -8.29
CA ASP A 324 6.44 -14.92 -9.17
C ASP A 324 5.99 -15.02 -10.64
N LEU A 325 5.77 -13.86 -11.27
CA LEU A 325 5.44 -13.68 -12.68
C LEU A 325 6.54 -12.87 -13.40
N THR A 326 7.80 -13.01 -12.96
CA THR A 326 8.91 -12.23 -13.51
C THR A 326 9.63 -12.91 -14.68
N ASP A 327 9.35 -14.18 -14.94
CA ASP A 327 9.94 -14.90 -16.07
C ASP A 327 9.42 -14.38 -17.42
N GLU A 328 10.08 -14.75 -18.51
CA GLU A 328 9.74 -14.31 -19.86
C GLU A 328 8.32 -14.72 -20.30
N ALA A 329 7.83 -15.85 -19.85
CA ALA A 329 6.52 -16.37 -20.25
C ALA A 329 5.37 -15.61 -19.58
N HIS A 330 5.60 -15.07 -18.40
CA HIS A 330 4.61 -14.37 -17.57
C HIS A 330 4.85 -12.84 -17.51
N SER A 331 5.94 -12.33 -18.06
CA SER A 331 6.19 -10.88 -18.15
C SER A 331 5.21 -10.18 -19.08
N ILE A 332 4.97 -8.91 -18.85
CA ILE A 332 4.15 -8.07 -19.72
C ILE A 332 5.04 -7.19 -20.58
N TYR A 333 4.79 -7.22 -21.88
CA TYR A 333 5.58 -6.57 -22.90
C TYR A 333 4.84 -5.38 -23.49
N ASN A 334 5.54 -4.27 -23.73
CA ASN A 334 5.01 -3.15 -24.50
C ASN A 334 5.93 -2.77 -25.64
N GLN A 335 5.33 -2.29 -26.72
CA GLN A 335 6.03 -1.74 -27.87
C GLN A 335 6.53 -0.34 -27.52
N ILE A 336 7.83 -0.10 -27.69
CA ILE A 336 8.38 1.26 -27.59
C ILE A 336 7.84 2.16 -28.72
N LYS A 337 7.58 3.42 -28.41
CA LYS A 337 7.25 4.42 -29.44
C LYS A 337 8.45 4.68 -30.31
N ARG A 338 8.25 4.71 -31.62
CA ARG A 338 9.29 5.02 -32.62
C ARG A 338 8.80 6.07 -33.58
N GLY A 339 9.71 6.87 -34.11
CA GLY A 339 9.45 7.87 -35.12
C GLY A 339 10.59 7.99 -36.12
N ASP A 340 10.43 8.90 -37.06
CA ASP A 340 11.42 9.23 -38.10
C ASP A 340 11.64 10.72 -38.17
N ILE A 341 12.67 11.11 -38.90
CA ILE A 341 12.95 12.50 -39.26
C ILE A 341 13.13 12.66 -40.75
N GLU A 342 12.82 13.84 -41.25
CA GLU A 342 13.12 14.25 -42.62
C GLU A 342 13.46 15.73 -42.66
N GLY A 343 14.18 16.12 -43.68
CA GLY A 343 14.59 17.53 -43.89
C GLY A 343 15.16 17.81 -45.24
N VAL A 344 15.37 19.08 -45.49
CA VAL A 344 15.95 19.59 -46.74
C VAL A 344 17.07 20.56 -46.44
N LYS A 345 18.24 20.37 -47.07
CA LYS A 345 19.43 21.19 -46.89
C LYS A 345 19.66 22.16 -48.03
N ILE A 346 19.88 23.44 -47.72
CA ILE A 346 20.19 24.49 -48.68
C ILE A 346 21.31 25.39 -48.16
N GLY A 347 22.04 26.08 -49.06
CA GLY A 347 22.94 27.19 -48.75
C GLY A 347 22.25 28.54 -48.88
N THR A 348 22.64 29.51 -48.04
CA THR A 348 22.14 30.89 -48.08
C THR A 348 22.44 31.57 -49.43
N GLY A 349 21.83 32.71 -49.69
CA GLY A 349 22.02 33.54 -50.87
C GLY A 349 21.33 32.98 -52.12
N THR A 350 21.84 31.92 -52.70
CA THR A 350 21.28 31.30 -53.92
C THR A 350 20.18 30.29 -53.64
N HIS A 351 19.97 29.87 -52.38
CA HIS A 351 19.11 28.79 -51.95
C HIS A 351 19.38 27.47 -52.72
N LYS A 352 20.64 27.25 -53.06
CA LYS A 352 21.08 26.03 -53.73
C LYS A 352 20.90 24.83 -52.82
N ARG A 353 20.29 23.76 -53.31
CA ARG A 353 20.22 22.46 -52.67
C ARG A 353 21.64 21.90 -52.46
N LEU A 354 21.96 21.48 -51.27
CA LEU A 354 23.27 20.90 -50.94
C LEU A 354 23.15 19.39 -50.86
N ALA A 355 23.72 18.72 -51.88
CA ALA A 355 23.81 17.27 -51.93
C ALA A 355 25.00 16.76 -51.12
N ASP A 356 24.94 15.48 -50.75
CA ASP A 356 26.03 14.79 -50.02
C ASP A 356 26.42 15.39 -48.67
N VAL A 357 25.51 16.16 -48.06
CA VAL A 357 25.73 16.71 -46.71
C VAL A 357 25.36 15.66 -45.66
N PRO A 358 26.32 15.22 -44.85
CA PRO A 358 26.03 14.23 -43.79
C PRO A 358 25.48 14.90 -42.55
N PHE A 359 24.47 14.28 -41.98
CA PHE A 359 23.87 14.61 -40.69
C PHE A 359 24.04 13.44 -39.73
N ARG A 360 24.72 13.68 -38.61
CA ARG A 360 24.81 12.72 -37.53
C ARG A 360 23.58 12.87 -36.64
N ILE A 361 22.90 11.75 -36.40
CA ILE A 361 21.80 11.63 -35.49
C ILE A 361 22.33 10.86 -34.27
N THR A 362 22.35 11.47 -33.11
CA THR A 362 22.91 10.85 -31.90
C THR A 362 21.82 10.76 -30.82
N SER A 363 21.57 9.56 -30.33
CA SER A 363 20.72 9.36 -29.13
C SER A 363 21.41 9.97 -27.91
N LYS A 364 20.72 10.83 -27.23
CA LYS A 364 21.25 11.51 -26.05
C LYS A 364 21.37 10.58 -24.83
N THR A 365 20.50 9.57 -24.77
CA THR A 365 20.49 8.60 -23.69
C THR A 365 21.54 7.50 -23.87
N THR A 366 21.64 6.93 -25.08
CA THR A 366 22.51 5.77 -25.33
C THR A 366 23.86 6.17 -25.90
N GLY A 367 23.97 7.34 -26.51
CA GLY A 367 25.14 7.75 -27.29
C GLY A 367 25.27 7.06 -28.65
N GLU A 368 24.32 6.18 -29.01
CA GLU A 368 24.29 5.55 -30.34
C GLU A 368 24.06 6.62 -31.39
N SER A 369 24.77 6.50 -32.53
CA SER A 369 24.68 7.47 -33.59
C SER A 369 24.69 6.82 -34.97
N HIS A 370 23.90 7.39 -35.87
CA HIS A 370 23.86 7.04 -37.30
C HIS A 370 23.97 8.29 -38.16
N ILE A 371 24.41 8.10 -39.37
CA ILE A 371 24.62 9.21 -40.33
C ILE A 371 23.64 9.04 -41.49
N VAL A 372 22.88 10.08 -41.77
CA VAL A 372 22.11 10.22 -43.02
C VAL A 372 22.76 11.25 -43.91
N VAL A 373 22.65 11.10 -45.22
CA VAL A 373 23.28 11.99 -46.20
C VAL A 373 22.21 12.52 -47.15
N THR A 374 22.25 13.81 -47.46
CA THR A 374 21.32 14.42 -48.39
C THR A 374 21.51 13.89 -49.82
N ASP A 375 20.42 13.70 -50.55
CA ASP A 375 20.41 13.35 -51.98
C ASP A 375 20.76 14.55 -52.90
N ASP A 376 20.69 14.34 -54.19
CA ASP A 376 20.91 15.40 -55.20
C ASP A 376 19.96 16.59 -55.09
N ASN A 377 18.81 16.40 -54.41
CA ASN A 377 17.82 17.44 -54.13
C ASN A 377 17.99 18.06 -52.74
N GLY A 378 19.05 17.72 -52.03
CA GLY A 378 19.31 18.16 -50.68
C GLY A 378 18.33 17.57 -49.63
N GLN A 379 17.61 16.50 -49.96
CA GLN A 379 16.64 15.86 -49.07
C GLN A 379 17.27 14.69 -48.33
N PHE A 380 16.85 14.48 -47.10
CA PHE A 380 17.17 13.29 -46.32
C PHE A 380 15.95 12.86 -45.48
N SER A 381 15.87 11.58 -45.21
CA SER A 381 14.87 11.03 -44.31
C SER A 381 15.34 9.71 -43.70
N THR A 382 14.91 9.39 -42.48
CA THR A 382 15.12 8.08 -41.87
C THR A 382 13.95 7.11 -42.12
N SER A 383 12.87 7.60 -42.72
CA SER A 383 11.65 6.81 -42.96
C SER A 383 11.91 5.66 -43.94
N SER A 384 11.29 4.50 -43.68
CA SER A 384 11.31 3.34 -44.56
C SER A 384 10.68 3.60 -45.94
N GLU A 385 9.83 4.62 -46.07
CA GLU A 385 9.30 5.07 -47.36
C GLU A 385 10.39 5.64 -48.25
N TRP A 386 11.45 6.17 -47.66
CA TRP A 386 12.63 6.66 -48.39
C TRP A 386 13.58 5.51 -48.75
N ALA A 387 14.00 4.73 -47.76
CA ALA A 387 14.82 3.54 -47.91
C ALA A 387 14.64 2.62 -46.71
N SER A 388 14.70 1.29 -46.91
CA SER A 388 14.65 0.34 -45.78
C SER A 388 15.66 0.72 -44.69
N HIS A 389 15.24 0.67 -43.44
CA HIS A 389 16.09 1.01 -42.30
C HIS A 389 17.42 0.23 -42.23
N LYS A 390 17.43 -0.96 -42.83
CA LYS A 390 18.63 -1.81 -42.96
C LYS A 390 19.59 -1.33 -44.02
N HIS A 391 19.06 -0.66 -45.04
CA HIS A 391 19.82 -0.14 -46.19
C HIS A 391 19.72 1.37 -46.20
N ASN A 392 20.44 1.99 -45.41
CA ASN A 392 20.33 3.35 -45.04
C ASN A 392 20.29 4.40 -46.19
N THR A 393 19.94 5.62 -45.82
CA THR A 393 19.79 6.78 -46.71
C THR A 393 21.11 7.49 -47.06
N ASN A 394 22.27 6.99 -46.63
CA ASN A 394 23.55 7.62 -46.91
C ASN A 394 24.12 7.29 -48.31
N ALA A 395 23.40 6.46 -49.08
CA ALA A 395 23.77 6.09 -50.44
C ALA A 395 25.22 5.61 -50.59
N GLY A 396 25.79 4.96 -49.56
CA GLY A 396 27.16 4.50 -49.55
C GLY A 396 28.21 5.60 -49.37
N LYS A 397 27.79 6.79 -48.97
CA LYS A 397 28.72 7.92 -48.71
C LYS A 397 29.47 7.79 -47.39
N THR A 398 28.99 6.92 -46.49
CA THR A 398 29.66 6.58 -45.25
C THR A 398 29.98 5.10 -45.20
N SER A 399 30.73 4.66 -44.17
CA SER A 399 30.96 3.23 -43.91
C SER A 399 29.82 2.55 -43.19
N GLU A 400 28.78 3.30 -42.77
CA GLU A 400 27.63 2.81 -42.07
C GLU A 400 26.55 2.34 -43.03
N ASP A 401 25.90 1.23 -42.69
CA ASP A 401 24.67 0.72 -43.30
C ASP A 401 23.55 0.77 -42.31
N GLY A 402 22.44 1.45 -42.66
CA GLY A 402 21.25 1.48 -41.85
C GLY A 402 21.18 2.65 -40.89
N VAL A 403 19.94 2.94 -40.50
CA VAL A 403 19.59 4.06 -39.59
C VAL A 403 18.77 3.58 -38.42
N TRP A 404 18.74 2.26 -38.17
CA TRP A 404 17.96 1.67 -37.09
C TRP A 404 18.67 1.85 -35.74
N PHE A 405 18.04 2.55 -34.81
CA PHE A 405 18.51 2.69 -33.44
C PHE A 405 18.03 1.57 -32.55
N GLY A 406 18.92 1.11 -31.67
CA GLY A 406 18.69 0.01 -30.74
C GLY A 406 19.20 -1.34 -31.23
N THR A 407 19.05 -2.36 -30.39
CA THR A 407 19.63 -3.69 -30.63
C THR A 407 18.68 -4.68 -31.33
N SER A 408 17.43 -4.30 -31.54
CA SER A 408 16.45 -5.13 -32.25
C SER A 408 16.72 -5.15 -33.75
N GLU A 409 16.24 -6.19 -34.44
CA GLU A 409 16.28 -6.24 -35.91
C GLU A 409 15.47 -5.09 -36.52
N PRO A 410 15.98 -4.42 -37.56
CA PRO A 410 15.26 -3.36 -38.25
C PRO A 410 13.87 -3.82 -38.78
N ASP A 411 12.88 -3.02 -38.48
CA ASP A 411 11.47 -3.26 -38.86
C ASP A 411 10.92 -2.06 -39.62
N ASP A 412 10.79 -2.18 -40.94
CA ASP A 412 10.33 -1.12 -41.83
C ASP A 412 8.84 -0.73 -41.62
N SER A 413 8.11 -1.43 -40.75
CA SER A 413 6.74 -1.04 -40.35
C SER A 413 6.70 -0.02 -39.20
N LYS A 414 7.84 0.31 -38.63
CA LYS A 414 8.03 1.21 -37.49
C LYS A 414 8.98 2.35 -37.87
N GLY A 415 9.05 3.39 -37.06
CA GLY A 415 10.07 4.42 -37.21
C GLY A 415 11.48 3.93 -36.80
N ALA A 416 12.52 4.51 -37.37
CA ALA A 416 13.90 4.14 -37.08
C ALA A 416 14.36 4.52 -35.67
N LEU A 417 13.83 5.61 -35.11
CA LEU A 417 14.28 6.23 -33.87
C LEU A 417 13.31 5.89 -32.73
N PRO A 418 13.73 5.16 -31.68
CA PRO A 418 12.92 4.95 -30.48
C PRO A 418 12.67 6.26 -29.72
N TYR A 419 11.75 6.21 -28.78
CA TYR A 419 11.43 7.31 -27.86
C TYR A 419 12.69 7.80 -27.15
N ASP A 420 13.17 8.98 -27.54
CA ASP A 420 14.37 9.61 -27.00
C ASP A 420 14.47 11.08 -27.44
N THR A 421 15.47 11.77 -26.91
CA THR A 421 15.96 13.02 -27.43
C THR A 421 17.20 12.74 -28.27
N TYR A 422 17.21 13.30 -29.47
CA TYR A 422 18.33 13.14 -30.41
C TYR A 422 18.96 14.46 -30.69
N ILE A 423 20.28 14.44 -30.80
CA ILE A 423 21.09 15.56 -31.30
C ILE A 423 21.28 15.35 -32.79
N ILE A 424 20.89 16.33 -33.59
CA ILE A 424 21.12 16.38 -35.04
C ILE A 424 22.27 17.32 -35.27
N GLU A 425 23.33 16.80 -35.86
CA GLU A 425 24.56 17.51 -36.10
C GLU A 425 24.92 17.44 -37.60
N GLU A 426 25.02 18.57 -38.24
CA GLU A 426 25.60 18.65 -39.58
C GLU A 426 27.09 18.43 -39.53
N MET A 427 27.60 17.61 -40.45
CA MET A 427 29.04 17.33 -40.53
C MET A 427 29.67 18.05 -41.70
N ARG A 428 30.92 18.46 -41.54
CA ARG A 428 31.68 19.09 -42.60
C ARG A 428 31.91 18.14 -43.77
N CYS A 429 31.72 18.65 -45.01
CA CYS A 429 31.92 17.92 -46.26
C CYS A 429 32.29 18.91 -47.38
N ASP A 430 32.60 18.39 -48.59
CA ASP A 430 32.93 19.25 -49.75
C ASP A 430 31.76 20.14 -50.19
N SER A 431 30.51 19.67 -50.01
CA SER A 431 29.31 20.40 -50.45
C SER A 431 28.94 21.59 -49.56
N ASN A 432 29.34 21.60 -48.32
CA ASN A 432 29.12 22.69 -47.37
C ASN A 432 30.40 23.47 -47.03
N LYS A 433 31.46 23.28 -47.82
CA LYS A 433 32.70 24.05 -47.65
C LYS A 433 32.46 25.53 -47.90
N GLY A 434 32.89 26.41 -47.00
CA GLY A 434 32.71 27.85 -47.06
C GLY A 434 31.35 28.33 -46.52
N PHE A 435 30.58 27.42 -45.95
CA PHE A 435 29.40 27.72 -45.15
C PHE A 435 29.66 27.39 -43.68
N GLU A 436 29.07 28.14 -42.79
CA GLU A 436 28.96 27.78 -41.38
C GLU A 436 28.01 26.60 -41.25
N LEU A 437 28.40 25.60 -40.47
CA LEU A 437 27.52 24.49 -40.19
C LEU A 437 26.35 24.93 -39.31
N ILE A 438 25.19 24.33 -39.56
CA ILE A 438 24.06 24.53 -38.67
C ILE A 438 24.44 24.06 -37.25
N PRO A 439 24.10 24.86 -36.21
CA PRO A 439 24.24 24.41 -34.85
C PRO A 439 23.61 23.05 -34.64
N PRO A 440 24.26 22.14 -33.92
CA PRO A 440 23.59 20.95 -33.44
C PRO A 440 22.34 21.32 -32.69
N PHE A 441 21.24 20.67 -33.03
CA PHE A 441 19.95 20.89 -32.39
C PHE A 441 19.35 19.59 -31.93
N GLU A 442 18.42 19.69 -31.00
CA GLU A 442 17.74 18.53 -30.42
C GLU A 442 16.36 18.36 -31.02
N ILE A 443 15.99 17.10 -31.20
CA ILE A 443 14.61 16.68 -31.47
C ILE A 443 14.17 15.66 -30.44
N VAL A 444 12.88 15.57 -30.20
CA VAL A 444 12.29 14.59 -29.28
C VAL A 444 11.33 13.69 -30.03
N VAL A 445 11.66 12.42 -30.10
CA VAL A 445 10.73 11.39 -30.57
C VAL A 445 9.85 10.99 -29.40
N SER A 446 8.65 11.55 -29.33
CA SER A 446 7.71 11.33 -28.23
C SER A 446 6.39 10.67 -28.64
N ARG A 447 6.15 10.55 -29.95
CA ARG A 447 4.94 9.97 -30.52
C ARG A 447 5.29 8.82 -31.46
N ASN A 448 4.44 7.80 -31.44
CA ASN A 448 4.63 6.65 -32.32
C ASN A 448 4.30 6.97 -33.77
N ASN A 449 5.12 6.45 -34.69
CA ASN A 449 4.97 6.58 -36.14
C ASN A 449 4.82 8.04 -36.62
N LEU A 450 5.49 8.97 -35.95
CA LEU A 450 5.55 10.36 -36.37
C LEU A 450 6.84 10.60 -37.17
N VAL A 451 6.74 11.11 -38.38
CA VAL A 451 7.87 11.69 -39.10
C VAL A 451 7.99 13.15 -38.68
N ILE A 452 9.09 13.51 -38.08
CA ILE A 452 9.41 14.88 -37.68
C ILE A 452 10.02 15.59 -38.88
N ASP A 453 9.26 16.50 -39.48
CA ASP A 453 9.74 17.35 -40.58
C ASP A 453 10.58 18.49 -39.98
N LEU A 454 11.88 18.46 -40.26
CA LEU A 454 12.83 19.49 -39.84
C LEU A 454 12.77 20.73 -40.76
N GLY A 455 11.98 20.66 -41.81
CA GLY A 455 11.85 21.74 -42.77
C GLY A 455 13.11 21.97 -43.60
N THR A 456 13.35 23.24 -43.90
CA THR A 456 14.56 23.65 -44.66
C THR A 456 15.66 24.12 -43.72
N LEU A 457 16.77 23.40 -43.77
CA LEU A 457 17.96 23.66 -43.00
C LEU A 457 18.91 24.49 -43.88
N THR A 458 19.22 25.73 -43.49
CA THR A 458 19.98 26.67 -44.30
C THR A 458 21.35 26.94 -43.68
N ASP A 459 22.44 26.78 -44.47
CA ASP A 459 23.77 27.22 -44.05
C ASP A 459 23.99 28.68 -44.43
N GLU A 460 24.59 29.42 -43.54
CA GLU A 460 25.07 30.76 -43.79
C GLU A 460 26.52 30.74 -44.27
N TYR A 461 27.01 31.83 -44.84
CA TYR A 461 28.43 31.91 -45.23
C TYR A 461 29.32 32.04 -43.98
N GLU A 462 30.44 31.27 -43.99
CA GLU A 462 31.44 31.35 -42.93
C GLU A 462 31.91 32.77 -42.71
N LYS A 463 31.77 33.34 -41.56
CA LYS A 463 32.46 34.57 -41.20
C LYS A 463 32.62 34.92 -39.74
N GLU A 464 31.94 34.32 -38.81
CA GLU A 464 32.10 34.71 -37.39
C GLU A 464 32.26 33.50 -36.51
N ILE A 465 33.02 33.65 -35.43
CA ILE A 465 33.13 32.62 -34.40
C ILE A 465 31.74 32.34 -33.86
N SER A 466 31.33 31.08 -33.90
CA SER A 466 30.02 30.66 -33.41
C SER A 466 30.13 29.85 -32.14
N ILE A 467 29.07 29.96 -31.33
CA ILE A 467 28.92 29.26 -30.07
C ILE A 467 27.55 28.53 -30.06
N HIS A 468 27.57 27.23 -29.79
CA HIS A 468 26.38 26.40 -29.78
C HIS A 468 26.39 25.55 -28.54
N THR A 469 25.30 25.50 -27.84
CA THR A 469 25.25 24.97 -26.48
C THR A 469 24.05 24.08 -26.26
N THR A 470 24.14 23.15 -25.30
CA THR A 470 23.10 22.24 -24.93
C THR A 470 23.18 21.95 -23.43
N ALA A 471 22.19 22.43 -22.68
CA ALA A 471 22.13 22.24 -21.25
C ALA A 471 21.31 21.02 -20.87
N THR A 472 21.82 20.21 -19.93
CA THR A 472 21.17 19.00 -19.45
C THR A 472 21.47 18.77 -17.98
N SER A 473 20.82 17.79 -17.37
CA SER A 473 21.27 17.21 -16.11
C SER A 473 22.65 16.54 -16.28
N LYS A 474 23.26 16.18 -15.18
CA LYS A 474 24.51 15.38 -15.17
C LYS A 474 24.34 14.02 -15.88
N ASP A 475 23.12 13.50 -15.91
CA ASP A 475 22.76 12.22 -16.53
C ASP A 475 22.26 12.39 -17.99
N GLY A 476 22.29 13.62 -18.52
CA GLY A 476 21.92 13.93 -19.89
C GLY A 476 20.43 14.24 -20.11
N GLU A 477 19.63 14.40 -19.05
CA GLU A 477 18.20 14.62 -19.12
C GLU A 477 17.87 16.12 -19.19
N LYS A 478 16.71 16.44 -19.80
CA LYS A 478 16.16 17.82 -19.84
C LYS A 478 15.29 18.15 -18.63
N THR A 479 15.08 17.17 -17.77
CA THR A 479 14.32 17.34 -16.53
C THR A 479 15.17 16.94 -15.34
N ILE A 480 15.09 17.73 -14.28
CA ILE A 480 15.83 17.50 -13.05
C ILE A 480 14.86 17.65 -11.87
N LEU A 481 14.88 16.69 -10.96
CA LEU A 481 14.09 16.80 -9.73
C LEU A 481 14.70 17.86 -8.80
N ALA A 482 13.87 18.79 -8.31
CA ALA A 482 14.31 19.81 -7.37
C ALA A 482 15.01 19.23 -6.13
N GLY A 483 16.13 19.81 -5.73
CA GLY A 483 16.97 19.33 -4.63
C GLY A 483 18.01 20.34 -4.18
N LYS A 484 18.68 20.05 -3.05
CA LYS A 484 19.67 20.94 -2.41
C LYS A 484 20.96 21.10 -3.20
N GLU A 485 21.31 20.09 -3.98
CA GLU A 485 22.53 20.06 -4.79
C GLU A 485 22.23 19.43 -6.15
N VAL A 486 21.90 20.26 -7.11
CA VAL A 486 21.56 19.85 -8.48
C VAL A 486 22.61 20.41 -9.41
N THR A 487 23.03 19.61 -10.39
CA THR A 487 24.01 20.02 -11.40
C THR A 487 23.36 20.08 -12.78
N ILE A 488 23.43 21.22 -13.42
CA ILE A 488 23.20 21.41 -14.85
C ILE A 488 24.58 21.38 -15.52
N VAL A 489 24.69 20.59 -16.56
CA VAL A 489 25.89 20.53 -17.41
C VAL A 489 25.52 21.14 -18.75
N ASP A 490 26.23 22.20 -19.10
CA ASP A 490 26.15 22.80 -20.42
C ASP A 490 27.29 22.30 -21.29
N THR A 491 26.90 21.74 -22.40
CA THR A 491 27.81 21.28 -23.45
C THR A 491 27.90 22.31 -24.56
N ILE A 492 29.03 22.95 -24.67
CA ILE A 492 29.28 24.08 -25.57
C ILE A 492 30.15 23.62 -26.72
N LYS A 493 29.66 23.81 -27.94
CA LYS A 493 30.46 23.68 -29.16
C LYS A 493 30.83 25.06 -29.65
N LEU A 494 32.09 25.21 -29.94
CA LEU A 494 32.69 26.44 -30.48
C LEU A 494 33.24 26.14 -31.87
N ASP A 495 32.96 27.01 -32.82
CA ASP A 495 33.39 26.91 -34.20
C ASP A 495 33.97 28.23 -34.68
N GLY A 496 34.92 28.18 -35.62
CA GLY A 496 35.62 29.35 -36.12
C GLY A 496 36.70 29.90 -35.18
N LEU A 497 37.13 29.08 -34.18
CA LEU A 497 38.19 29.49 -33.26
C LEU A 497 39.56 29.59 -33.98
N THR A 498 40.38 30.52 -33.54
CA THR A 498 41.76 30.58 -33.97
C THR A 498 42.63 29.67 -33.11
N LYS A 499 43.22 28.64 -33.68
CA LYS A 499 44.09 27.68 -32.99
C LYS A 499 45.21 28.38 -32.26
N GLY A 500 45.45 28.06 -30.99
CA GLY A 500 46.44 28.67 -30.12
C GLY A 500 46.01 29.94 -29.41
N THR A 501 44.85 30.47 -29.74
CA THR A 501 44.26 31.64 -29.07
C THR A 501 43.65 31.23 -27.76
N LYS A 502 43.82 32.07 -26.72
CA LYS A 502 43.20 31.88 -25.41
C LYS A 502 41.81 32.52 -25.38
N TYR A 503 40.80 31.73 -25.02
CA TYR A 503 39.43 32.16 -24.89
C TYR A 503 38.93 32.00 -23.46
N GLN A 504 37.90 32.80 -23.12
CA GLN A 504 37.13 32.62 -21.87
C GLN A 504 35.66 32.53 -22.21
N LEU A 505 35.05 31.43 -21.82
CA LEU A 505 33.61 31.28 -21.76
C LEU A 505 33.11 31.77 -20.41
N LYS A 506 32.06 32.57 -20.42
CA LYS A 506 31.30 32.96 -19.23
C LYS A 506 29.89 32.48 -19.41
N GLY A 507 29.42 31.61 -18.49
CA GLY A 507 28.09 31.09 -18.56
C GLY A 507 27.31 31.33 -17.27
N TRP A 508 25.98 31.51 -17.38
CA TRP A 508 25.10 31.70 -16.27
C TRP A 508 23.70 31.13 -16.52
N GLN A 509 22.95 30.93 -15.46
CA GLN A 509 21.60 30.43 -15.53
C GLN A 509 20.57 31.55 -15.50
N MET A 510 19.53 31.41 -16.32
CA MET A 510 18.38 32.28 -16.41
C MET A 510 17.11 31.58 -15.96
N LEU A 511 16.16 32.30 -15.37
CA LEU A 511 14.78 31.86 -15.18
C LEU A 511 13.99 32.19 -16.44
N LYS A 512 13.51 31.17 -17.17
CA LYS A 512 12.86 31.35 -18.49
C LYS A 512 11.62 32.23 -18.40
N GLU A 513 10.74 31.95 -17.47
CA GLU A 513 9.44 32.60 -17.34
C GLU A 513 9.54 34.09 -16.95
N GLU A 514 10.54 34.44 -16.14
CA GLU A 514 10.80 35.80 -15.69
C GLU A 514 11.73 36.57 -16.62
N ASN A 515 12.40 35.87 -17.54
CA ASN A 515 13.52 36.40 -18.35
C ASN A 515 14.55 37.15 -17.49
N ALA A 516 14.93 36.53 -16.38
CA ALA A 516 15.79 37.14 -15.37
C ALA A 516 16.93 36.22 -14.97
N GLU A 517 18.06 36.79 -14.54
CA GLU A 517 19.20 36.03 -14.03
C GLU A 517 18.79 35.24 -12.77
N LEU A 518 19.23 33.99 -12.69
CA LEU A 518 18.99 33.14 -11.52
C LEU A 518 19.90 33.56 -10.38
N ILE A 519 19.29 34.05 -9.30
CA ILE A 519 19.99 34.49 -8.09
C ILE A 519 19.69 33.48 -6.96
N ILE A 520 20.71 32.83 -6.44
CA ILE A 520 20.62 31.95 -5.25
C ILE A 520 21.50 32.54 -4.15
N ASP A 521 20.92 32.72 -2.97
CA ASP A 521 21.61 33.31 -1.80
C ASP A 521 22.28 34.66 -2.10
N GLY A 522 21.65 35.48 -2.93
CA GLY A 522 22.12 36.81 -3.33
C GLY A 522 23.27 36.81 -4.34
N LYS A 523 23.58 35.68 -4.95
CA LYS A 523 24.60 35.54 -5.98
C LYS A 523 24.01 34.94 -7.25
N ARG A 524 24.47 35.45 -8.41
CA ARG A 524 24.14 34.86 -9.70
C ARG A 524 24.71 33.43 -9.81
N VAL A 525 23.94 32.51 -10.35
CA VAL A 525 24.40 31.18 -10.67
C VAL A 525 25.18 31.27 -11.98
N GLU A 526 26.48 31.34 -11.88
CA GLU A 526 27.42 31.51 -13.00
C GLU A 526 28.65 30.63 -12.82
N ASN A 527 29.32 30.32 -13.93
CA ASN A 527 30.63 29.70 -13.95
C ASN A 527 31.41 30.12 -15.19
N ASP A 528 32.71 30.22 -15.07
CA ASP A 528 33.62 30.62 -16.12
C ASP A 528 34.57 29.48 -16.49
N TYR A 529 34.88 29.32 -17.78
CA TYR A 529 35.86 28.37 -18.25
C TYR A 529 36.86 29.04 -19.20
N THR A 530 38.15 28.93 -18.89
CA THR A 530 39.22 29.52 -19.70
C THR A 530 40.04 28.40 -20.35
N PHE A 531 40.25 28.48 -21.66
CA PHE A 531 40.94 27.48 -22.44
C PHE A 531 41.82 28.10 -23.53
N VAL A 532 42.70 27.30 -24.13
CA VAL A 532 43.43 27.64 -25.35
C VAL A 532 42.87 26.74 -26.44
N ALA A 533 42.49 27.36 -27.57
CA ALA A 533 41.95 26.59 -28.68
C ALA A 533 43.06 25.68 -29.27
N ASP A 534 42.80 24.38 -29.24
CA ASP A 534 43.67 23.37 -29.85
C ASP A 534 43.24 22.99 -31.26
N ASP A 535 42.02 23.37 -31.66
CA ASP A 535 41.51 23.24 -33.03
C ASP A 535 40.53 24.40 -33.34
N GLU A 536 40.11 24.53 -34.60
CA GLU A 536 39.12 25.51 -35.04
C GLU A 536 37.73 25.20 -34.47
N GLU A 537 37.43 23.90 -34.21
CA GLU A 537 36.23 23.42 -33.55
C GLU A 537 36.57 22.85 -32.17
N MET A 538 35.85 23.24 -31.14
CA MET A 538 36.05 22.72 -29.80
C MET A 538 34.72 22.43 -29.11
N LYS A 539 34.72 21.37 -28.29
CA LYS A 539 33.65 21.06 -27.37
C LYS A 539 34.15 21.27 -25.95
N VAL A 540 33.45 22.08 -25.19
CA VAL A 540 33.72 22.32 -23.77
C VAL A 540 32.49 22.12 -22.94
N GLU A 541 32.67 21.80 -21.68
CA GLU A 541 31.54 21.58 -20.75
C GLU A 541 31.73 22.52 -19.56
N ILE A 542 30.66 23.21 -19.20
CA ILE A 542 30.57 24.01 -17.99
C ILE A 542 29.48 23.44 -17.10
N SER A 543 29.77 23.21 -15.84
CA SER A 543 28.82 22.67 -14.89
C SER A 543 28.41 23.73 -13.87
N TYR A 544 27.12 23.79 -13.58
CA TYR A 544 26.52 24.68 -12.58
C TYR A 544 25.88 23.82 -11.49
N THR A 545 26.42 23.88 -10.29
CA THR A 545 25.87 23.14 -9.14
C THR A 545 25.31 24.10 -8.11
N PHE A 546 24.03 23.99 -7.83
CA PHE A 546 23.30 24.91 -6.95
C PHE A 546 22.05 24.27 -6.36
N ASN A 547 21.45 24.97 -5.39
CA ASN A 547 20.22 24.52 -4.73
C ASN A 547 18.99 24.91 -5.57
N THR A 548 18.23 23.92 -6.01
CA THR A 548 17.00 24.08 -6.80
C THR A 548 15.72 23.78 -6.00
N SER A 549 15.82 23.56 -4.68
CA SER A 549 14.65 23.16 -3.85
C SER A 549 13.47 24.15 -3.93
N ALA A 550 13.71 25.43 -4.25
CA ALA A 550 12.69 26.45 -4.43
C ALA A 550 12.29 26.67 -5.92
N LEU A 551 12.85 25.91 -6.84
CA LEU A 551 12.69 26.10 -8.29
C LEU A 551 11.79 25.06 -8.97
N GLY A 552 11.10 24.21 -8.18
CA GLY A 552 10.18 23.21 -8.73
C GLY A 552 9.14 23.83 -9.68
N GLY A 553 9.00 23.25 -10.87
CA GLY A 553 8.13 23.75 -11.94
C GLY A 553 8.74 24.87 -12.80
N LYS A 554 9.99 25.29 -12.56
CA LYS A 554 10.67 26.33 -13.31
C LYS A 554 11.54 25.76 -14.42
N ASN A 555 11.58 26.48 -15.54
CA ASN A 555 12.52 26.24 -16.61
C ASN A 555 13.74 27.13 -16.45
N LEU A 556 14.93 26.50 -16.53
CA LEU A 556 16.20 27.21 -16.52
C LEU A 556 16.82 27.17 -17.90
N VAL A 557 17.38 28.29 -18.33
CA VAL A 557 18.09 28.41 -19.61
C VAL A 557 19.50 28.86 -19.32
N THR A 558 20.48 28.19 -19.94
CA THR A 558 21.87 28.58 -19.81
C THR A 558 22.24 29.60 -20.87
N PHE A 559 22.87 30.69 -20.49
CA PHE A 559 23.41 31.72 -21.40
C PHE A 559 24.92 31.73 -21.34
N GLU A 560 25.58 31.97 -22.48
CA GLU A 560 27.04 32.02 -22.62
C GLU A 560 27.51 33.23 -23.43
N GLU A 561 28.67 33.69 -23.05
CA GLU A 561 29.47 34.66 -23.80
C GLU A 561 30.91 34.12 -23.99
N LEU A 562 31.43 34.18 -25.21
CA LEU A 562 32.81 33.85 -25.52
C LEU A 562 33.63 35.10 -25.72
N TYR A 563 34.72 35.17 -24.99
CA TYR A 563 35.67 36.27 -25.06
C TYR A 563 37.02 35.79 -25.60
N ASP A 564 37.57 36.49 -26.59
CA ASP A 564 38.96 36.35 -27.00
C ASP A 564 39.86 37.07 -25.98
N LEU A 565 40.82 36.35 -25.43
CA LEU A 565 41.81 36.82 -24.46
C LEU A 565 43.18 36.99 -25.10
N SER A 566 43.28 37.19 -26.44
CA SER A 566 44.57 37.52 -27.11
C SER A 566 45.20 38.74 -26.48
N ASN A 567 44.40 39.70 -26.02
CA ASN A 567 44.82 40.79 -25.14
C ASN A 567 44.08 40.61 -23.77
N PRO A 568 44.76 40.07 -22.72
CA PRO A 568 44.14 39.85 -21.44
C PRO A 568 43.64 41.12 -20.72
N ASP A 569 44.19 42.27 -21.06
CA ASP A 569 43.84 43.56 -20.47
C ASP A 569 42.57 44.18 -21.10
N GLU A 570 42.22 43.70 -22.33
CA GLU A 570 41.03 44.12 -23.07
C GLU A 570 40.35 42.91 -23.71
N PRO A 571 39.63 42.08 -22.95
CA PRO A 571 38.88 40.93 -23.49
C PRO A 571 37.85 41.38 -24.52
N VAL A 572 37.85 40.78 -25.71
CA VAL A 572 36.88 41.07 -26.78
C VAL A 572 35.83 39.96 -26.82
N LYS A 573 34.55 40.36 -26.66
CA LYS A 573 33.46 39.41 -26.88
C LYS A 573 33.38 39.07 -28.37
N VAL A 574 33.53 37.79 -28.71
CA VAL A 574 33.61 37.30 -30.11
C VAL A 574 32.37 36.49 -30.51
N ALA A 575 31.70 35.89 -29.52
CA ALA A 575 30.43 35.19 -29.73
C ALA A 575 29.60 35.18 -28.46
N GLU A 576 28.31 34.95 -28.60
CA GLU A 576 27.39 34.73 -27.44
C GLU A 576 26.25 33.81 -27.84
N HIS A 577 25.71 33.10 -26.84
CA HIS A 577 24.47 32.37 -26.95
C HIS A 577 23.53 32.80 -25.80
N LYS A 578 22.49 33.57 -26.14
CA LYS A 578 21.56 34.18 -25.18
C LYS A 578 20.12 34.12 -25.66
N ASP A 579 19.71 32.98 -26.13
CA ASP A 579 18.31 32.77 -26.53
C ASP A 579 17.52 32.16 -25.38
N ILE A 580 16.64 32.95 -24.75
CA ILE A 580 15.80 32.52 -23.63
C ILE A 580 14.76 31.48 -24.05
N GLU A 581 14.47 31.38 -25.36
CA GLU A 581 13.51 30.42 -25.91
C GLU A 581 14.16 29.15 -26.42
N ASP A 582 15.51 29.06 -26.34
CA ASP A 582 16.23 27.87 -26.83
C ASP A 582 15.91 26.64 -25.96
N ASP A 583 15.18 25.68 -26.54
CA ASP A 583 14.86 24.40 -25.91
C ASP A 583 16.12 23.52 -25.70
N GLY A 584 17.18 23.72 -26.54
CA GLY A 584 18.49 23.09 -26.36
C GLY A 584 19.18 23.51 -25.07
N GLN A 585 18.95 24.74 -24.61
CA GLN A 585 19.49 25.30 -23.38
C GLN A 585 18.53 25.24 -22.21
N THR A 586 17.29 24.77 -22.43
CA THR A 586 16.28 24.73 -21.41
C THR A 586 16.31 23.40 -20.65
N VAL A 587 16.32 23.50 -19.32
CA VAL A 587 16.19 22.37 -18.38
C VAL A 587 15.04 22.66 -17.45
N LEU A 588 14.09 21.73 -17.35
CA LEU A 588 12.97 21.80 -16.42
C LEU A 588 13.36 21.25 -15.05
N ILE A 589 13.21 22.05 -14.04
CA ILE A 589 13.28 21.58 -12.65
C ILE A 589 11.90 21.07 -12.25
N THR A 590 11.76 19.77 -12.12
CA THR A 590 10.50 19.16 -11.73
C THR A 590 10.27 19.27 -10.22
N GLU A 591 9.03 19.46 -9.83
CA GLU A 591 8.69 19.54 -8.41
C GLU A 591 8.94 18.20 -7.71
N ARG A 592 9.52 18.27 -6.53
CA ARG A 592 9.60 17.11 -5.63
C ARG A 592 8.27 16.99 -4.89
N ILE A 593 7.50 16.00 -5.23
CA ILE A 593 6.22 15.72 -4.59
C ILE A 593 6.45 14.71 -3.47
N ILE A 594 6.27 15.17 -2.24
CA ILE A 594 6.31 14.29 -1.08
C ILE A 594 4.89 13.77 -0.84
N LYS A 595 4.76 12.44 -0.83
CA LYS A 595 3.51 11.74 -0.52
C LYS A 595 3.59 11.14 0.87
N ILE A 596 2.46 11.13 1.53
CA ILE A 596 2.29 10.55 2.86
C ILE A 596 1.11 9.59 2.83
N HIS A 597 1.34 8.36 3.30
CA HIS A 597 0.33 7.33 3.49
C HIS A 597 0.49 6.77 4.90
N THR A 598 -0.59 6.69 5.62
CA THR A 598 -0.54 6.40 7.04
C THR A 598 -1.54 5.31 7.44
N THR A 599 -1.28 4.61 8.53
CA THR A 599 -2.17 3.58 9.06
C THR A 599 -2.00 3.49 10.57
N ALA A 600 -3.04 3.85 11.30
CA ALA A 600 -3.06 3.80 12.74
C ALA A 600 -3.58 2.44 13.25
N THR A 601 -2.88 1.87 14.25
CA THR A 601 -3.26 0.62 14.92
C THR A 601 -2.82 0.65 16.39
N ASP A 602 -3.20 -0.33 17.18
CA ASP A 602 -2.51 -0.60 18.43
C ASP A 602 -1.17 -1.33 18.16
N LYS A 603 -0.43 -1.62 19.21
CA LYS A 603 0.85 -2.37 19.15
C LYS A 603 0.73 -3.80 18.59
N ASP A 604 -0.48 -4.35 18.56
CA ASP A 604 -0.78 -5.72 18.09
C ASP A 604 -1.44 -5.71 16.69
N GLY A 605 -1.58 -4.53 16.08
CA GLY A 605 -2.14 -4.34 14.73
C GLY A 605 -3.67 -4.22 14.70
N ASN A 606 -4.33 -4.03 15.85
CA ASN A 606 -5.79 -3.93 15.89
C ASN A 606 -6.27 -2.49 15.71
N LYS A 607 -7.50 -2.37 15.20
CA LYS A 607 -8.22 -1.10 15.04
C LYS A 607 -9.32 -0.88 16.07
N GLU A 608 -9.62 -1.92 16.85
CA GLU A 608 -10.59 -1.86 17.94
C GLU A 608 -9.89 -2.04 19.26
N LEU A 609 -9.92 -1.03 20.09
CA LEU A 609 -9.27 -0.98 21.39
C LEU A 609 -10.29 -0.95 22.54
N GLU A 610 -9.85 -1.36 23.72
CA GLU A 610 -10.62 -1.13 24.95
C GLU A 610 -10.20 0.19 25.59
N ALA A 611 -11.18 0.96 26.05
CA ALA A 611 -10.93 2.19 26.76
C ALA A 611 -10.22 1.91 28.09
N GLY A 612 -9.03 2.46 28.31
CA GLY A 612 -8.18 2.20 29.46
C GLY A 612 -7.30 3.39 29.86
N LYS A 613 -6.64 3.28 31.03
CA LYS A 613 -5.80 4.36 31.57
C LYS A 613 -4.51 4.59 30.79
N GLU A 614 -4.07 3.62 30.03
CA GLU A 614 -2.83 3.68 29.27
C GLU A 614 -3.06 2.95 27.96
N VAL A 615 -3.41 3.69 26.92
CA VAL A 615 -3.64 3.18 25.58
C VAL A 615 -2.55 3.74 24.68
N THR A 616 -2.02 2.89 23.81
CA THR A 616 -1.05 3.30 22.80
C THR A 616 -1.62 3.06 21.40
N ILE A 617 -1.68 4.12 20.60
CA ILE A 617 -1.92 4.06 19.17
C ILE A 617 -0.58 4.25 18.48
N ILE A 618 -0.27 3.39 17.53
CA ILE A 618 0.91 3.49 16.67
C ILE A 618 0.43 3.83 15.27
N ASP A 619 0.85 4.98 14.79
CA ASP A 619 0.66 5.34 13.40
C ASP A 619 1.91 4.98 12.58
N THR A 620 1.69 4.17 11.58
CA THR A 620 2.72 3.77 10.63
C THR A 620 2.62 4.63 9.38
N VAL A 621 3.58 5.53 9.21
CA VAL A 621 3.63 6.50 8.14
C VAL A 621 4.62 6.07 7.08
N THR A 622 4.14 5.91 5.85
CA THR A 622 4.95 5.67 4.66
C THR A 622 5.11 6.98 3.90
N LEU A 623 6.32 7.37 3.67
CA LEU A 623 6.70 8.62 3.00
C LEU A 623 7.41 8.29 1.69
N GLU A 624 7.06 8.98 0.61
CA GLU A 624 7.70 8.88 -0.70
C GLU A 624 8.08 10.27 -1.21
N GLY A 625 9.12 10.35 -1.98
CA GLY A 625 9.61 11.61 -2.58
C GLY A 625 10.42 12.48 -1.62
N LEU A 626 10.93 11.93 -0.52
CA LEU A 626 11.80 12.64 0.42
C LEU A 626 13.12 13.06 -0.26
N GLU A 627 13.68 14.18 0.19
CA GLU A 627 15.04 14.58 -0.20
C GLU A 627 16.05 13.98 0.76
N VAL A 628 16.90 13.10 0.25
CA VAL A 628 17.93 12.41 1.06
C VAL A 628 18.85 13.42 1.75
N GLY A 629 19.15 13.21 3.02
CA GLY A 629 19.97 14.11 3.84
C GLY A 629 19.20 15.31 4.41
N THR A 630 17.92 15.49 4.07
CA THR A 630 17.07 16.52 4.68
C THR A 630 16.49 16.04 5.99
N GLN A 631 16.51 16.90 6.99
CA GLN A 631 15.84 16.64 8.26
C GLN A 631 14.36 16.99 8.14
N TYR A 632 13.52 16.03 8.50
CA TYR A 632 12.08 16.21 8.56
C TYR A 632 11.55 16.03 9.97
N LYS A 633 10.44 16.70 10.25
CA LYS A 633 9.68 16.52 11.47
C LYS A 633 8.24 16.15 11.12
N LEU A 634 7.84 14.97 11.57
CA LEU A 634 6.47 14.51 11.50
C LEU A 634 5.77 14.87 12.79
N VAL A 635 4.61 15.48 12.72
CA VAL A 635 3.78 15.86 13.86
C VAL A 635 2.42 15.22 13.65
N GLY A 636 2.03 14.37 14.58
CA GLY A 636 0.72 13.73 14.55
C GLY A 636 -0.12 14.07 15.77
N TRP A 637 -1.44 14.03 15.64
CA TRP A 637 -2.38 14.20 16.73
C TRP A 637 -3.66 13.42 16.51
N GLN A 638 -4.38 13.19 17.59
CA GLN A 638 -5.62 12.45 17.57
C GLN A 638 -6.84 13.38 17.45
N MET A 639 -7.77 12.99 16.59
CA MET A 639 -9.05 13.65 16.37
C MET A 639 -10.20 12.77 16.87
N LEU A 640 -11.21 13.34 17.47
CA LEU A 640 -12.51 12.70 17.71
C LEU A 640 -13.32 12.73 16.43
N LYS A 641 -13.64 11.56 15.85
CA LYS A 641 -14.25 11.45 14.52
C LYS A 641 -15.61 12.12 14.45
N GLU A 642 -16.50 11.80 15.40
CA GLU A 642 -17.88 12.27 15.37
C GLU A 642 -18.00 13.79 15.61
N GLU A 643 -17.12 14.34 16.43
CA GLU A 643 -17.08 15.78 16.74
C GLU A 643 -16.26 16.57 15.74
N ASN A 644 -15.46 15.91 14.91
CA ASN A 644 -14.44 16.52 14.04
C ASN A 644 -13.58 17.54 14.83
N ALA A 645 -13.14 17.14 16.00
CA ALA A 645 -12.43 17.98 16.96
C ALA A 645 -11.16 17.31 17.47
N GLU A 646 -10.15 18.10 17.86
CA GLU A 646 -8.93 17.58 18.47
C GLU A 646 -9.23 16.86 19.79
N LEU A 647 -8.63 15.68 19.98
CA LEU A 647 -8.72 14.96 21.26
C LEU A 647 -7.91 15.69 22.32
N LEU A 648 -8.62 16.17 23.36
CA LEU A 648 -8.01 16.80 24.50
C LEU A 648 -8.13 15.91 25.74
N ILE A 649 -6.99 15.49 26.31
CA ILE A 649 -6.95 14.81 27.60
C ILE A 649 -6.37 15.76 28.64
N ASN A 650 -7.15 16.04 29.69
CA ASN A 650 -6.81 17.04 30.70
C ASN A 650 -6.49 18.43 30.11
N GLY A 651 -7.21 18.82 29.05
CA GLY A 651 -7.07 20.10 28.37
C GLY A 651 -5.81 20.24 27.50
N LYS A 652 -5.10 19.15 27.24
CA LYS A 652 -3.97 19.09 26.31
C LYS A 652 -4.30 18.21 25.12
N ARG A 653 -3.91 18.63 23.96
CA ARG A 653 -4.04 17.83 22.74
C ARG A 653 -3.21 16.54 22.85
N VAL A 654 -3.79 15.42 22.46
CA VAL A 654 -3.05 14.16 22.30
C VAL A 654 -2.27 14.25 21.00
N GLU A 655 -1.01 14.60 21.12
CA GLU A 655 -0.09 14.75 19.99
C GLU A 655 1.22 14.05 20.26
N SER A 656 1.91 13.69 19.18
CA SER A 656 3.25 13.14 19.22
C SER A 656 4.03 13.62 18.01
N ASP A 657 5.35 13.70 18.11
CA ASP A 657 6.18 14.09 16.99
C ASP A 657 7.41 13.17 16.87
N TYR A 658 7.91 13.08 15.64
CA TYR A 658 9.11 12.32 15.33
C TYR A 658 9.99 13.11 14.35
N THR A 659 11.24 13.31 14.72
CA THR A 659 12.21 14.01 13.87
C THR A 659 13.24 13.00 13.35
N PHE A 660 13.46 13.01 12.05
CA PHE A 660 14.36 12.10 11.37
C PHE A 660 15.12 12.79 10.23
N THR A 661 16.22 12.21 9.79
CA THR A 661 16.90 12.62 8.56
C THR A 661 16.61 11.56 7.50
N ALA A 662 16.16 11.98 6.33
CA ALA A 662 15.89 11.06 5.23
C ALA A 662 17.19 10.38 4.76
N ASP A 663 17.24 9.06 4.83
CA ASP A 663 18.34 8.23 4.32
C ASP A 663 18.01 7.65 2.91
N SER A 664 16.77 7.75 2.51
CA SER A 664 16.25 7.30 1.21
C SER A 664 15.08 8.17 0.76
N GLU A 665 14.73 8.11 -0.52
CA GLU A 665 13.59 8.85 -1.08
C GLU A 665 12.23 8.32 -0.59
N ALA A 666 12.20 7.08 -0.10
CA ALA A 666 11.02 6.48 0.51
C ALA A 666 11.40 5.91 1.89
N MET A 667 10.63 6.28 2.90
CA MET A 667 10.85 5.85 4.28
C MET A 667 9.54 5.44 4.94
N LYS A 668 9.67 4.54 5.90
CA LYS A 668 8.59 4.15 6.79
C LYS A 668 8.97 4.52 8.22
N VAL A 669 8.13 5.29 8.87
CA VAL A 669 8.33 5.75 10.24
C VAL A 669 7.09 5.48 11.09
N GLU A 670 7.28 5.34 12.39
CA GLU A 670 6.19 5.10 13.33
C GLU A 670 6.11 6.23 14.35
N VAL A 671 4.91 6.70 14.59
CA VAL A 671 4.59 7.70 15.61
C VAL A 671 3.65 7.08 16.64
N ALA A 672 4.04 7.06 17.89
CA ALA A 672 3.25 6.47 18.95
C ALA A 672 2.57 7.56 19.80
N PHE A 673 1.28 7.35 20.09
CA PHE A 673 0.47 8.20 20.96
C PHE A 673 0.05 7.38 22.19
N MET A 674 0.48 7.83 23.34
CA MET A 674 0.15 7.17 24.61
C MET A 674 -0.66 8.12 25.48
N PHE A 675 -1.87 7.70 25.87
CA PHE A 675 -2.78 8.55 26.62
C PHE A 675 -3.81 7.74 27.43
N ASP A 676 -4.50 8.43 28.33
CA ASP A 676 -5.61 7.88 29.09
C ASP A 676 -6.90 7.95 28.25
N ALA A 677 -7.36 6.81 27.80
CA ALA A 677 -8.55 6.65 26.96
C ALA A 677 -9.81 6.23 27.77
N THR A 678 -9.81 6.32 29.10
CA THR A 678 -10.93 5.86 29.93
C THR A 678 -12.26 6.56 29.66
N SER A 679 -12.25 7.72 29.03
CA SER A 679 -13.43 8.50 28.64
C SER A 679 -13.84 8.31 27.17
N LEU A 680 -13.20 7.40 26.47
CA LEU A 680 -13.38 7.23 25.02
C LEU A 680 -14.22 5.99 24.65
N ASP A 681 -14.93 5.44 25.61
CA ASP A 681 -15.80 4.29 25.42
C ASP A 681 -16.82 4.55 24.28
N GLY A 682 -16.86 3.68 23.28
CA GLY A 682 -17.70 3.81 22.10
C GLY A 682 -17.29 4.91 21.10
N LYS A 683 -16.17 5.59 21.31
CA LYS A 683 -15.71 6.69 20.45
C LYS A 683 -14.77 6.19 19.37
N GLN A 684 -14.70 6.94 18.30
CA GLN A 684 -13.72 6.75 17.23
C GLN A 684 -12.71 7.90 17.21
N LEU A 685 -11.44 7.52 17.06
CA LEU A 685 -10.36 8.46 16.85
C LEU A 685 -9.82 8.31 15.43
N VAL A 686 -9.38 9.43 14.88
CA VAL A 686 -8.66 9.47 13.60
C VAL A 686 -7.33 10.19 13.84
N THR A 687 -6.25 9.60 13.36
CA THR A 687 -4.93 10.22 13.46
C THR A 687 -4.71 11.16 12.28
N PHE A 688 -4.29 12.37 12.57
CA PHE A 688 -3.89 13.37 11.58
C PHE A 688 -2.39 13.62 11.66
N GLU A 689 -1.74 13.84 10.52
CA GLU A 689 -0.31 14.10 10.44
C GLU A 689 0.01 15.30 9.55
N GLU A 690 1.06 15.98 9.93
CA GLU A 690 1.76 16.99 9.13
C GLU A 690 3.24 16.67 9.08
N LEU A 691 3.81 16.68 7.88
CA LEU A 691 5.25 16.58 7.70
C LEU A 691 5.84 17.95 7.40
N TYR A 692 6.89 18.28 8.11
CA TYR A 692 7.63 19.51 7.95
C TYR A 692 9.07 19.23 7.50
N ASP A 693 9.55 20.01 6.54
CA ASP A 693 11.00 20.19 6.36
C ASP A 693 11.52 20.98 7.58
N PHE A 694 12.38 20.31 8.33
CA PHE A 694 12.93 20.79 9.58
C PHE A 694 14.41 21.18 9.47
N SER A 695 14.88 21.42 8.24
CA SER A 695 16.26 21.90 7.97
C SER A 695 16.57 23.21 8.68
N ASN A 696 15.57 24.08 8.83
CA ASN A 696 15.61 25.27 9.69
C ASN A 696 14.63 25.11 10.86
N PRO A 697 15.07 24.69 12.06
CA PRO A 697 14.19 24.48 13.20
C PRO A 697 13.42 25.75 13.68
N ASN A 698 13.92 26.94 13.31
CA ASN A 698 13.28 28.20 13.68
C ASN A 698 12.14 28.59 12.73
N GLU A 699 12.12 28.03 11.52
CA GLU A 699 11.11 28.27 10.50
C GLU A 699 10.79 26.95 9.78
N PRO A 700 10.15 25.98 10.43
CA PRO A 700 9.81 24.71 9.80
C PRO A 700 8.78 24.94 8.69
N LYS A 701 9.02 24.33 7.52
CA LYS A 701 8.13 24.46 6.36
C LYS A 701 7.31 23.19 6.21
N LYS A 702 5.99 23.29 6.29
CA LYS A 702 5.10 22.16 6.00
C LYS A 702 5.23 21.74 4.53
N VAL A 703 5.47 20.44 4.30
CA VAL A 703 5.68 19.88 2.96
C VAL A 703 4.56 18.98 2.50
N THR A 704 3.91 18.29 3.42
CA THR A 704 2.70 17.50 3.12
C THR A 704 1.92 17.24 4.41
N GLU A 705 0.69 16.76 4.27
CA GLU A 705 -0.18 16.39 5.40
C GLU A 705 -1.13 15.25 5.01
N HIS A 706 -1.58 14.53 6.02
CA HIS A 706 -2.69 13.59 5.92
C HIS A 706 -3.73 13.93 6.99
N LYS A 707 -4.88 14.46 6.57
CA LYS A 707 -5.94 14.98 7.45
C LYS A 707 -7.33 14.64 6.93
N ASP A 708 -7.58 13.38 6.66
CA ASP A 708 -8.90 12.92 6.27
C ASP A 708 -9.62 12.30 7.45
N ILE A 709 -10.63 12.98 7.97
CA ILE A 709 -11.41 12.53 9.14
C ILE A 709 -12.23 11.26 8.83
N GLU A 710 -12.46 10.95 7.55
CA GLU A 710 -13.19 9.78 7.11
C GLU A 710 -12.27 8.59 6.77
N ASP A 711 -10.96 8.77 6.88
CA ASP A 711 -10.00 7.71 6.56
C ASP A 711 -10.12 6.53 7.54
N GLU A 712 -10.64 5.41 7.03
CA GLU A 712 -10.73 4.15 7.78
C GLU A 712 -9.35 3.56 8.11
N GLY A 713 -8.33 3.86 7.29
CA GLY A 713 -6.93 3.51 7.54
C GLY A 713 -6.37 4.16 8.79
N GLN A 714 -6.87 5.33 9.17
CA GLN A 714 -6.47 6.10 10.35
C GLN A 714 -7.46 6.02 11.51
N THR A 715 -8.58 5.36 11.32
CA THR A 715 -9.63 5.26 12.33
C THR A 715 -9.35 4.15 13.33
N ILE A 716 -9.37 4.48 14.60
CA ILE A 716 -9.34 3.57 15.74
C ILE A 716 -10.69 3.67 16.45
N THR A 717 -11.29 2.54 16.76
CA THR A 717 -12.58 2.46 17.46
C THR A 717 -12.37 1.95 18.88
N PHE A 718 -12.93 2.64 19.86
CA PHE A 718 -13.00 2.16 21.23
C PHE A 718 -14.31 1.39 21.43
N LYS A 719 -14.21 0.17 21.93
CA LYS A 719 -15.37 -0.69 22.15
C LYS A 719 -16.28 -0.10 23.21
N GLU A 720 -17.58 -0.18 22.99
CA GLU A 720 -18.55 0.18 24.02
C GLU A 720 -18.46 -0.77 25.21
N LYS A 721 -18.41 -0.21 26.39
CA LYS A 721 -18.43 -0.98 27.63
C LYS A 721 -19.83 -1.56 27.84
N PRO A 722 -20.00 -2.88 28.10
CA PRO A 722 -21.31 -3.44 28.37
C PRO A 722 -21.97 -2.72 29.55
N GLU A 723 -23.18 -2.20 29.36
CA GLU A 723 -23.97 -1.67 30.47
C GLU A 723 -24.22 -2.81 31.48
N VAL A 724 -23.72 -2.64 32.69
CA VAL A 724 -24.05 -3.49 33.82
C VAL A 724 -25.50 -3.16 34.19
N PRO A 725 -26.43 -4.14 34.17
CA PRO A 725 -27.79 -3.88 34.62
C PRO A 725 -27.76 -3.46 36.09
N GLU A 726 -28.32 -2.33 36.42
CA GLU A 726 -28.59 -1.92 37.81
C GLU A 726 -29.51 -2.92 38.46
N GLU A 727 -29.10 -3.43 39.61
CA GLU A 727 -29.87 -4.27 40.50
C GLU A 727 -31.09 -3.47 41.01
N PRO A 728 -32.33 -4.02 41.04
CA PRO A 728 -33.49 -3.25 41.40
C PRO A 728 -33.51 -3.01 42.90
N GLU A 729 -33.57 -1.77 43.29
CA GLU A 729 -33.82 -1.33 44.66
C GLU A 729 -35.23 -1.81 45.15
N GLN A 730 -35.24 -2.35 46.33
CA GLN A 730 -36.47 -2.74 47.05
C GLN A 730 -37.26 -1.50 47.48
N PRO A 731 -38.57 -1.57 47.52
CA PRO A 731 -39.42 -0.41 47.82
C PRO A 731 -39.51 -0.15 49.35
N GLU A 732 -39.19 1.05 49.74
CA GLU A 732 -39.56 1.55 51.06
C GLU A 732 -40.95 2.21 51.04
N THR A 733 -41.70 1.93 52.12
CA THR A 733 -43.03 2.34 52.36
C THR A 733 -43.18 3.82 52.78
N PRO A 734 -44.36 4.42 52.61
CA PRO A 734 -44.52 5.87 52.63
C PRO A 734 -44.77 6.46 54.01
N GLN A 735 -44.30 7.61 54.30
CA GLN A 735 -44.81 8.48 55.33
C GLN A 735 -45.13 9.89 54.78
N THR A 736 -46.28 10.35 55.24
CA THR A 736 -47.04 11.52 54.88
C THR A 736 -46.47 12.85 55.44
N PRO A 737 -47.09 13.97 55.10
CA PRO A 737 -46.39 15.21 54.73
C PRO A 737 -46.39 16.28 55.82
N ASP A 738 -45.49 17.22 55.72
CA ASP A 738 -45.79 18.54 56.30
C ASP A 738 -45.15 19.68 55.44
N THR A 739 -45.92 20.71 55.40
CA THR A 739 -45.89 21.88 54.55
C THR A 739 -44.93 22.99 55.07
N PRO A 740 -44.93 24.19 54.48
CA PRO A 740 -43.90 24.69 53.55
C PRO A 740 -43.17 25.89 54.10
N HIS A 741 -41.96 26.21 53.58
CA HIS A 741 -41.50 27.59 53.63
C HIS A 741 -40.52 27.97 52.49
N LYS A 742 -41.06 28.89 51.70
CA LYS A 742 -40.48 30.03 50.96
C LYS A 742 -39.00 30.02 50.51
N THR A 743 -38.94 30.10 49.22
CA THR A 743 -38.14 31.02 48.37
C THR A 743 -36.76 31.43 48.83
N ASP A 744 -35.78 31.06 48.02
CA ASP A 744 -34.90 32.07 47.41
C ASP A 744 -34.24 31.57 46.12
N SER A 745 -34.18 32.47 45.17
CA SER A 745 -33.73 32.24 43.80
C SER A 745 -32.21 32.02 43.67
N PRO A 746 -31.76 31.20 42.71
CA PRO A 746 -30.32 31.11 42.46
C PRO A 746 -29.84 32.33 41.69
N LYS A 747 -28.80 32.97 42.21
CA LYS A 747 -28.02 33.97 41.49
C LYS A 747 -27.13 33.27 40.51
N THR A 748 -27.41 33.36 39.25
CA THR A 748 -26.45 33.17 38.16
C THR A 748 -25.47 34.34 38.16
N GLY A 749 -24.25 34.07 38.60
CA GLY A 749 -23.13 35.00 38.46
C GLY A 749 -22.22 34.54 37.32
N ASP A 750 -22.50 35.05 36.12
CA ASP A 750 -21.58 34.99 35.02
C ASP A 750 -20.53 36.10 35.21
N ASN A 751 -19.31 35.69 35.59
CA ASN A 751 -18.15 36.58 35.66
C ASN A 751 -17.30 36.48 34.39
N THR A 752 -17.91 36.63 33.23
CA THR A 752 -17.15 36.87 32.00
C THR A 752 -16.69 38.32 31.99
N ASN A 753 -15.40 38.52 32.19
CA ASN A 753 -14.78 39.85 32.17
C ASN A 753 -14.73 40.38 30.73
N LEU A 754 -15.83 40.97 30.29
CA LEU A 754 -16.03 41.55 28.94
C LEU A 754 -15.01 42.64 28.60
N TYR A 755 -14.39 43.25 29.60
CA TYR A 755 -13.35 44.29 29.41
C TYR A 755 -12.00 43.69 28.97
N GLY A 756 -11.69 42.46 29.33
CA GLY A 756 -10.46 41.77 28.87
C GLY A 756 -10.50 41.43 27.38
N LEU A 757 -11.65 41.01 26.85
CA LEU A 757 -11.83 40.73 25.43
C LEU A 757 -11.82 41.99 24.56
N LEU A 758 -12.36 43.12 25.08
CA LEU A 758 -12.32 44.41 24.37
C LEU A 758 -10.90 44.99 24.30
N ALA A 759 -10.07 44.78 25.33
CA ALA A 759 -8.68 45.24 25.35
C ALA A 759 -7.81 44.44 24.33
N LEU A 760 -8.04 43.13 24.16
CA LEU A 760 -7.36 42.32 23.14
C LEU A 760 -7.76 42.69 21.71
N LEU A 761 -9.03 43.05 21.48
CA LEU A 761 -9.50 43.49 20.16
C LEU A 761 -8.94 44.88 19.78
N LEU A 762 -8.77 45.76 20.75
CA LEU A 762 -8.19 47.12 20.51
C LEU A 762 -6.68 47.08 20.27
N THR A 763 -5.95 46.17 20.89
CA THR A 763 -4.51 46.03 20.67
C THR A 763 -4.20 45.33 19.33
N SER A 764 -5.02 44.39 18.88
CA SER A 764 -4.89 43.78 17.55
C SER A 764 -5.23 44.75 16.40
N GLY A 765 -6.24 45.60 16.58
CA GLY A 765 -6.59 46.65 15.62
C GLY A 765 -5.52 47.73 15.47
N ALA A 766 -4.88 48.15 16.58
CA ALA A 766 -3.80 49.15 16.55
C ALA A 766 -2.52 48.59 15.88
N GLY A 767 -2.23 47.28 16.01
CA GLY A 767 -1.13 46.60 15.31
C GLY A 767 -1.30 46.59 13.79
N LEU A 768 -2.49 46.30 13.30
CA LEU A 768 -2.81 46.30 11.87
C LEU A 768 -2.79 47.70 11.26
N ALA A 769 -3.29 48.69 11.97
CA ALA A 769 -3.21 50.09 11.52
C ALA A 769 -1.77 50.61 11.46
N GLY A 770 -0.92 50.25 12.43
CA GLY A 770 0.52 50.56 12.44
C GLY A 770 1.28 50.02 11.24
N ILE A 771 1.01 48.78 10.85
CA ILE A 771 1.64 48.12 9.69
C ILE A 771 1.16 48.79 8.37
N PHE A 772 -0.12 49.24 8.30
CA PHE A 772 -0.66 49.86 7.11
C PHE A 772 -0.09 51.27 6.91
N PHE A 773 0.12 52.03 7.99
CA PHE A 773 0.75 53.38 7.94
C PHE A 773 2.26 53.28 7.69
N TYR A 774 2.95 52.24 8.17
CA TYR A 774 4.38 52.00 7.92
C TYR A 774 4.63 51.66 6.44
N LYS A 775 3.83 50.77 5.84
CA LYS A 775 3.92 50.46 4.42
C LYS A 775 3.61 51.64 3.50
N ARG A 776 2.67 52.49 3.86
CA ARG A 776 2.29 53.67 3.06
C ARG A 776 3.34 54.78 3.14
N ARG A 777 4.19 54.78 4.16
CA ARG A 777 5.31 55.74 4.31
C ARG A 777 6.55 55.30 3.55
N GLN A 778 6.72 54.04 3.30
CA GLN A 778 7.80 53.51 2.46
C GLN A 778 7.49 53.71 0.96
N MET A 779 6.23 53.62 0.53
CA MET A 779 5.84 53.86 -0.87
C MET A 779 5.81 55.35 -1.30
N LYS A 780 6.08 56.31 -0.41
CA LYS A 780 6.26 57.72 -0.75
C LYS A 780 7.71 58.21 -0.74
N LYS A 781 8.68 57.28 -0.61
CA LYS A 781 10.11 57.57 -0.64
C LYS A 781 10.88 56.77 -1.70
N SER A 782 10.19 56.17 -2.67
CA SER A 782 10.79 55.69 -3.93
C SER A 782 10.30 56.50 -5.11
#